data_4857093f27b358e8c6cbc2802247c3ab
#
_entry.id   4857093f27b358e8c6cbc2802247c3ab
#
_cell.length_a   1.000
_cell.length_b   1.000
_cell.length_c   1.000
_cell.angle_alpha   90.00
_cell.angle_beta   90.00
_cell.angle_gamma   90.00
#
_symmetry.space_group_name_H-M   'P 1'
#
loop_
_entity.id
_entity.type
_entity.pdbx_description
1 polymer ?
#
loop_
_entity_poly.entity_id
_entity_poly.type
_entity_poly.pdbx_seq_one_letter_code
_entity_poly.pdbx_strand_id
1 'polypeptide(L)'
;MRSAPRERSQIGTGAACLMCLRIIQPSLEAFRSNTFLYYGQRFLAAQNDPLLEKFWAEVQATPVNPIHHGTARFDIAVALTTQGITLADLTPAAFLHYAWKRRRQDLVLGARGAGSRFPGHLAWQVLHTMGHFPSHGPATLKAALLNGRSTVEELVDRYKIRNTEVRHLLVAYLERRKPELDYSTLDNLSRHLASNFWATVEQLAPSQLDLRIDGELYQRWRERVAVRVDGKGQRDADPILRAVRAFYADLQAWAAAEPEQWAIWVAPCPVFDAEVRGYGIRKRRVKERMDDRTRQRQPLLNTLVEHLKNRYGHLRDLLAEVANAAGGQTVTLEGRAYRRLWSRVDERRVRLGGLANVRVLDLESGKYINVTHAEDAAFWEWAIVEVLRHSGVRIEEALELTHLSIRQYQRPNGEVIALLVVAPSKSDRERVIPMSAELFAVIAAIVRRHTTGGQTIPLLPRYDPKERQSTAPMPFLFQRKIGTKHEVMSDATVVNMLKRHCVELAEQHPGFLATSFTPHDFRRLLATELVNSGLPIHIGAALLGHLNLQTTRGYVAVFNEDVVRHYQGFLDRRRQARPTDEYRPVTEPEWLGFEEHFDQRKVELGGCGRPYSTPCQHEHACLRCPMININPRMLPRLDEIEVDLLARRARAEAEGWLGELEGIDLTLSLFRQKRDQTRRLARVAPVDLGIPGIAPPLPDSRDGSL
;
A
#
# COMPACT_ATOMS: atom_id res chain seq x y z
N MET A 1 -11.88 32.09 40.99
CA MET A 1 -12.65 33.26 40.50
C MET A 1 -13.17 32.96 39.10
N ARG A 2 -14.49 32.94 38.90
CA ARG A 2 -15.12 32.76 37.58
C ARG A 2 -15.31 34.15 36.96
N SER A 3 -14.34 34.64 36.17
CA SER A 3 -14.45 35.86 35.40
C SER A 3 -15.60 35.81 34.39
N ALA A 4 -16.24 36.96 34.13
CA ALA A 4 -17.35 37.09 33.20
C ALA A 4 -16.92 36.68 31.76
N PRO A 5 -17.82 36.18 30.88
CA PRO A 5 -17.50 35.73 29.54
C PRO A 5 -16.75 36.76 28.69
N ARG A 6 -17.03 38.06 28.84
CA ARG A 6 -16.32 39.18 28.18
C ARG A 6 -14.89 39.30 28.63
N GLU A 7 -14.63 39.23 29.93
CA GLU A 7 -13.27 39.31 30.50
C GLU A 7 -12.38 38.13 30.04
N ARG A 8 -12.92 36.91 29.98
CA ARG A 8 -12.21 35.73 29.44
C ARG A 8 -11.80 35.94 27.98
N SER A 9 -12.68 36.52 27.17
CA SER A 9 -12.41 36.80 25.76
C SER A 9 -11.29 37.84 25.61
N GLN A 10 -11.30 38.88 26.47
CA GLN A 10 -10.26 39.91 26.46
C GLN A 10 -8.89 39.40 26.94
N ILE A 11 -8.88 38.60 28.01
CA ILE A 11 -7.65 37.96 28.53
C ILE A 11 -7.10 36.99 27.46
N GLY A 12 -7.95 36.19 26.82
CA GLY A 12 -7.57 35.27 25.74
C GLY A 12 -6.98 36.03 24.54
N THR A 13 -7.54 37.18 24.19
CA THR A 13 -7.00 38.04 23.12
C THR A 13 -5.66 38.62 23.48
N GLY A 14 -5.50 39.16 24.71
CA GLY A 14 -4.22 39.68 25.21
C GLY A 14 -3.14 38.62 25.26
N ALA A 15 -3.46 37.42 25.77
CA ALA A 15 -2.52 36.31 25.76
C ALA A 15 -2.10 35.90 24.33
N ALA A 16 -3.06 35.84 23.38
CA ALA A 16 -2.77 35.56 21.99
C ALA A 16 -1.83 36.60 21.36
N CYS A 17 -2.01 37.89 21.69
CA CYS A 17 -1.10 38.94 21.22
C CYS A 17 0.32 38.78 21.78
N LEU A 18 0.47 38.50 23.08
CA LEU A 18 1.77 38.26 23.71
C LEU A 18 2.49 37.06 23.12
N MET A 19 1.73 35.98 22.79
CA MET A 19 2.26 34.81 22.08
C MET A 19 2.67 35.17 20.65
N CYS A 20 1.85 35.92 19.90
CA CYS A 20 2.17 36.34 18.54
C CYS A 20 3.42 37.26 18.51
N LEU A 21 3.62 38.10 19.53
CA LEU A 21 4.79 38.93 19.68
C LEU A 21 6.01 38.20 20.28
N ARG A 22 5.86 36.87 20.54
CA ARG A 22 6.88 36.02 21.15
C ARG A 22 7.38 36.45 22.53
N ILE A 23 6.58 37.24 23.25
CA ILE A 23 6.87 37.69 24.63
C ILE A 23 6.68 36.51 25.59
N ILE A 24 5.70 35.62 25.30
CA ILE A 24 5.47 34.41 26.07
C ILE A 24 5.49 33.22 25.16
N GLN A 25 6.09 32.12 25.63
CA GLN A 25 6.12 30.82 24.92
C GLN A 25 5.17 29.87 25.63
N PRO A 26 3.99 29.57 25.04
CA PRO A 26 3.01 28.68 25.63
C PRO A 26 3.38 27.19 25.41
N SER A 27 2.89 26.32 26.28
CA SER A 27 2.88 24.89 26.00
C SER A 27 1.80 24.54 24.96
N LEU A 28 1.95 23.38 24.31
CA LEU A 28 0.94 22.89 23.37
C LEU A 28 -0.42 22.68 24.05
N GLU A 29 -0.45 22.37 25.35
CA GLU A 29 -1.64 22.19 26.16
C GLU A 29 -2.42 23.50 26.32
N ALA A 30 -1.75 24.65 26.38
CA ALA A 30 -2.40 25.96 26.44
C ALA A 30 -3.30 26.21 25.23
N PHE A 31 -2.91 25.76 24.03
CA PHE A 31 -3.74 25.87 22.83
C PHE A 31 -4.95 24.94 22.80
N ARG A 32 -4.95 23.89 23.60
CA ARG A 32 -6.09 22.98 23.72
C ARG A 32 -7.06 23.38 24.81
N SER A 33 -6.53 23.86 25.90
CA SER A 33 -7.34 24.31 27.05
C SER A 33 -8.07 25.62 26.80
N ASN A 34 -7.61 26.37 25.78
CA ASN A 34 -8.15 27.66 25.41
C ASN A 34 -8.39 27.79 23.92
N THR A 35 -9.47 28.44 23.54
CA THR A 35 -9.80 28.72 22.13
C THR A 35 -9.24 30.11 21.77
N PHE A 36 -8.15 30.16 21.04
CA PHE A 36 -7.59 31.40 20.49
C PHE A 36 -8.12 31.61 19.06
N LEU A 37 -9.16 32.42 18.96
CA LEU A 37 -9.78 32.73 17.66
C LEU A 37 -8.80 33.43 16.73
N TYR A 38 -8.73 32.95 15.49
CA TYR A 38 -7.88 33.52 14.43
C TYR A 38 -6.38 33.56 14.76
N TYR A 39 -5.90 32.72 15.68
CA TYR A 39 -4.51 32.74 16.14
C TYR A 39 -3.50 32.69 14.98
N GLY A 40 -3.64 31.72 14.07
CA GLY A 40 -2.72 31.61 12.93
C GLY A 40 -2.70 32.84 12.02
N GLN A 41 -3.82 33.55 11.88
CA GLN A 41 -3.89 34.80 11.10
C GLN A 41 -3.17 35.94 11.81
N ARG A 42 -3.41 36.11 13.12
CA ARG A 42 -2.76 37.11 13.93
C ARG A 42 -1.24 36.90 14.03
N PHE A 43 -0.85 35.62 14.17
CA PHE A 43 0.58 35.26 14.22
C PHE A 43 1.28 35.63 12.91
N LEU A 44 0.77 35.24 11.73
CA LEU A 44 1.37 35.61 10.47
C LEU A 44 1.52 37.15 10.32
N ALA A 45 0.46 37.89 10.65
CA ALA A 45 0.48 39.34 10.54
C ALA A 45 1.50 40.00 11.52
N ALA A 46 1.73 39.39 12.68
CA ALA A 46 2.66 39.93 13.70
C ALA A 46 4.13 39.62 13.42
N GLN A 47 4.43 38.53 12.66
CA GLN A 47 5.84 38.15 12.45
C GLN A 47 6.55 38.99 11.38
N ASN A 48 5.84 39.57 10.43
CA ASN A 48 6.42 40.32 9.30
C ASN A 48 7.61 39.58 8.66
N ASP A 49 7.43 38.26 8.43
CA ASP A 49 8.47 37.33 7.94
C ASP A 49 8.18 36.95 6.48
N PRO A 50 9.04 37.33 5.53
CA PRO A 50 8.85 37.04 4.10
C PRO A 50 8.75 35.56 3.80
N LEU A 51 9.39 34.67 4.57
CA LEU A 51 9.32 33.24 4.39
C LEU A 51 7.94 32.70 4.81
N LEU A 52 7.36 33.25 5.88
CA LEU A 52 5.99 32.93 6.30
C LEU A 52 4.95 33.44 5.29
N GLU A 53 5.17 34.59 4.68
CA GLU A 53 4.33 35.13 3.62
C GLU A 53 4.36 34.23 2.39
N LYS A 54 5.57 33.83 1.96
CA LYS A 54 5.74 32.86 0.87
C LYS A 54 5.05 31.53 1.19
N PHE A 55 5.25 30.97 2.38
CA PHE A 55 4.55 29.77 2.82
C PHE A 55 3.03 29.93 2.72
N TRP A 56 2.50 31.07 3.16
CA TRP A 56 1.07 31.31 3.11
C TRP A 56 0.53 31.44 1.69
N ALA A 57 1.25 32.07 0.79
CA ALA A 57 0.91 32.14 -0.62
C ALA A 57 0.83 30.74 -1.25
N GLU A 58 1.80 29.88 -0.97
CA GLU A 58 1.81 28.49 -1.46
C GLU A 58 0.67 27.64 -0.86
N VAL A 59 0.35 27.84 0.42
CA VAL A 59 -0.84 27.21 1.05
C VAL A 59 -2.11 27.62 0.32
N GLN A 60 -2.27 28.91 0.02
CA GLN A 60 -3.43 29.43 -0.70
C GLN A 60 -3.54 28.93 -2.14
N ALA A 61 -2.41 28.78 -2.82
CA ALA A 61 -2.34 28.26 -4.19
C ALA A 61 -2.66 26.75 -4.25
N THR A 62 -2.55 26.03 -3.13
CA THR A 62 -2.86 24.60 -3.11
C THR A 62 -4.36 24.32 -3.30
N PRO A 63 -4.79 23.50 -4.29
CA PRO A 63 -6.19 23.30 -4.65
C PRO A 63 -6.90 22.35 -3.65
N VAL A 64 -7.12 22.81 -2.43
CA VAL A 64 -7.76 22.07 -1.34
C VAL A 64 -8.92 22.86 -0.74
N ASN A 65 -9.74 22.23 0.11
CA ASN A 65 -10.78 22.94 0.81
C ASN A 65 -10.19 24.06 1.69
N PRO A 66 -10.72 25.29 1.62
CA PRO A 66 -10.23 26.43 2.42
C PRO A 66 -10.12 26.19 3.93
N ILE A 67 -10.88 25.27 4.49
CA ILE A 67 -10.76 24.85 5.90
C ILE A 67 -9.34 24.32 6.17
N HIS A 68 -8.75 23.60 5.22
CA HIS A 68 -7.40 23.06 5.35
C HIS A 68 -6.34 24.14 5.27
N HIS A 69 -6.57 25.20 4.51
CA HIS A 69 -5.68 26.37 4.52
C HIS A 69 -5.60 26.99 5.92
N GLY A 70 -6.77 27.21 6.56
CA GLY A 70 -6.83 27.71 7.93
C GLY A 70 -6.12 26.78 8.93
N THR A 71 -6.28 25.47 8.76
CA THR A 71 -5.62 24.47 9.61
C THR A 71 -4.10 24.50 9.42
N ALA A 72 -3.59 24.55 8.18
CA ALA A 72 -2.15 24.60 7.91
C ALA A 72 -1.51 25.87 8.51
N ARG A 73 -2.20 27.02 8.38
CA ARG A 73 -1.78 28.26 9.00
C ARG A 73 -1.73 28.18 10.52
N PHE A 74 -2.73 27.58 11.13
CA PHE A 74 -2.77 27.36 12.58
C PHE A 74 -1.66 26.40 13.03
N ASP A 75 -1.46 25.30 12.33
CA ASP A 75 -0.46 24.29 12.68
C ASP A 75 0.97 24.88 12.64
N ILE A 76 1.29 25.68 11.62
CA ILE A 76 2.58 26.37 11.53
C ILE A 76 2.74 27.38 12.69
N ALA A 77 1.75 28.24 12.90
CA ALA A 77 1.81 29.22 13.97
C ALA A 77 2.02 28.58 15.35
N VAL A 78 1.29 27.52 15.65
CA VAL A 78 1.45 26.78 16.92
C VAL A 78 2.78 26.08 17.01
N ALA A 79 3.25 25.44 15.92
CA ALA A 79 4.55 24.77 15.89
C ALA A 79 5.71 25.74 16.20
N LEU A 80 5.70 26.90 15.56
CA LEU A 80 6.73 27.92 15.77
C LEU A 80 6.65 28.56 17.16
N THR A 81 5.43 28.89 17.61
CA THR A 81 5.25 29.56 18.92
C THR A 81 5.62 28.64 20.09
N THR A 82 5.18 27.37 20.04
CA THR A 82 5.45 26.41 21.14
C THR A 82 6.91 25.99 21.23
N GLN A 83 7.66 26.13 20.16
CA GLN A 83 9.09 25.81 20.13
C GLN A 83 9.98 27.06 20.22
N GLY A 84 9.42 28.27 20.12
CA GLY A 84 10.16 29.51 20.20
C GLY A 84 11.10 29.77 19.03
N ILE A 85 10.83 29.18 17.85
CA ILE A 85 11.69 29.23 16.65
C ILE A 85 11.04 30.00 15.50
N THR A 86 11.85 30.47 14.56
CA THR A 86 11.37 31.07 13.30
C THR A 86 11.05 30.00 12.28
N LEU A 87 10.41 30.38 11.15
CA LEU A 87 10.21 29.41 10.06
C LEU A 87 11.56 28.99 9.45
N ALA A 88 12.53 29.89 9.39
CA ALA A 88 13.86 29.55 8.88
C ALA A 88 14.57 28.49 9.73
N ASP A 89 14.34 28.46 11.03
CA ASP A 89 14.90 27.45 11.95
C ASP A 89 14.09 26.16 12.02
N LEU A 90 12.92 26.10 11.37
CA LEU A 90 12.03 24.95 11.46
C LEU A 90 12.58 23.76 10.65
N THR A 91 13.13 22.79 11.33
CA THR A 91 13.60 21.53 10.75
C THR A 91 12.46 20.50 10.61
N PRO A 92 12.61 19.50 9.74
CA PRO A 92 11.67 18.36 9.68
C PRO A 92 11.49 17.70 11.05
N ALA A 93 12.55 17.50 11.82
CA ALA A 93 12.50 16.91 13.15
C ALA A 93 11.68 17.75 14.15
N ALA A 94 11.85 19.06 14.13
CA ALA A 94 11.08 19.98 14.97
C ALA A 94 9.57 19.95 14.62
N PHE A 95 9.24 19.90 13.33
CA PHE A 95 7.84 19.79 12.92
C PHE A 95 7.23 18.41 13.24
N LEU A 96 8.00 17.33 13.08
CA LEU A 96 7.58 15.98 13.48
C LEU A 96 7.30 15.90 14.99
N HIS A 97 8.15 16.53 15.81
CA HIS A 97 7.94 16.61 17.26
C HIS A 97 6.60 17.29 17.61
N TYR A 98 6.30 18.42 16.97
CA TYR A 98 5.02 19.09 17.11
C TYR A 98 3.84 18.19 16.71
N ALA A 99 3.90 17.62 15.51
CA ALA A 99 2.82 16.80 14.96
C ALA A 99 2.55 15.55 15.82
N TRP A 100 3.62 14.92 16.33
CA TRP A 100 3.55 13.75 17.19
C TRP A 100 2.94 14.06 18.56
N LYS A 101 3.40 15.12 19.22
CA LYS A 101 2.83 15.59 20.49
C LYS A 101 1.35 15.94 20.35
N ARG A 102 1.01 16.67 19.28
CA ARG A 102 -0.37 17.04 18.99
C ARG A 102 -1.27 15.83 18.80
N ARG A 103 -0.83 14.88 17.98
CA ARG A 103 -1.56 13.62 17.75
C ARG A 103 -1.77 12.82 19.03
N ARG A 104 -0.73 12.71 19.85
CA ARG A 104 -0.82 11.99 21.14
C ARG A 104 -1.88 12.61 22.05
N GLN A 105 -1.93 13.92 22.14
CA GLN A 105 -2.96 14.62 22.89
C GLN A 105 -4.35 14.38 22.34
N ASP A 106 -4.54 14.40 21.01
CA ASP A 106 -5.81 14.14 20.34
C ASP A 106 -6.32 12.72 20.62
N LEU A 107 -5.43 11.74 20.65
CA LEU A 107 -5.73 10.35 20.99
C LEU A 107 -6.19 10.19 22.46
N VAL A 108 -5.45 10.78 23.38
CA VAL A 108 -5.77 10.73 24.83
C VAL A 108 -7.14 11.34 25.13
N LEU A 109 -7.51 12.39 24.40
CA LEU A 109 -8.79 13.09 24.59
C LEU A 109 -9.95 12.51 23.76
N GLY A 110 -9.74 11.41 23.04
CA GLY A 110 -10.78 10.77 22.24
C GLY A 110 -11.34 11.65 21.12
N ALA A 111 -10.54 12.58 20.59
CA ALA A 111 -10.97 13.47 19.51
C ALA A 111 -11.41 12.66 18.26
N ARG A 112 -12.57 13.00 17.68
CA ARG A 112 -13.09 12.32 16.49
C ARG A 112 -12.06 12.30 15.37
N GLY A 113 -11.71 11.11 14.89
CA GLY A 113 -10.73 10.90 13.81
C GLY A 113 -9.28 11.08 14.20
N ALA A 114 -8.94 11.18 15.49
CA ALA A 114 -7.56 11.30 15.98
C ALA A 114 -6.66 10.14 15.53
N GLY A 115 -7.23 8.93 15.41
CA GLY A 115 -6.50 7.74 14.95
C GLY A 115 -6.05 7.81 13.49
N SER A 116 -6.80 8.50 12.62
CA SER A 116 -6.58 8.57 11.17
C SER A 116 -6.02 9.91 10.69
N ARG A 117 -6.08 10.96 11.52
CA ARG A 117 -5.63 12.31 11.17
C ARG A 117 -4.24 12.60 11.74
N PHE A 118 -3.40 13.18 10.89
CA PHE A 118 -2.12 13.71 11.31
C PHE A 118 -2.18 15.25 11.25
N PRO A 119 -2.15 15.95 12.41
CA PRO A 119 -2.11 17.41 12.42
C PRO A 119 -0.90 17.92 11.64
N GLY A 120 -1.08 18.99 10.86
CA GLY A 120 0.02 19.63 10.12
C GLY A 120 0.34 19.01 8.76
N HIS A 121 -0.43 18.05 8.26
CA HIS A 121 -0.09 17.36 7.00
C HIS A 121 -0.01 18.30 5.78
N LEU A 122 -0.89 19.30 5.65
CA LEU A 122 -0.83 20.26 4.55
C LEU A 122 0.35 21.20 4.73
N ALA A 123 0.63 21.65 5.95
CA ALA A 123 1.79 22.50 6.24
C ALA A 123 3.11 21.78 5.89
N TRP A 124 3.23 20.49 6.27
CA TRP A 124 4.37 19.65 5.88
C TRP A 124 4.54 19.58 4.37
N GLN A 125 3.46 19.27 3.67
CA GLN A 125 3.49 19.11 2.21
C GLN A 125 3.93 20.40 1.51
N VAL A 126 3.40 21.55 1.94
CA VAL A 126 3.78 22.85 1.39
C VAL A 126 5.26 23.15 1.69
N LEU A 127 5.73 22.94 2.92
CA LEU A 127 7.14 23.15 3.28
C LEU A 127 8.09 22.26 2.45
N HIS A 128 7.69 21.03 2.17
CA HIS A 128 8.45 20.15 1.29
C HIS A 128 8.45 20.66 -0.15
N THR A 129 7.28 21.04 -0.69
CA THR A 129 7.16 21.56 -2.06
C THR A 129 7.92 22.85 -2.28
N MET A 130 7.96 23.73 -1.28
CA MET A 130 8.75 24.97 -1.31
C MET A 130 10.27 24.73 -1.27
N GLY A 131 10.72 23.51 -1.04
CA GLY A 131 12.13 23.18 -0.83
C GLY A 131 12.67 23.62 0.53
N HIS A 132 11.81 23.98 1.49
CA HIS A 132 12.22 24.29 2.87
C HIS A 132 12.67 23.01 3.60
N PHE A 133 11.99 21.90 3.37
CA PHE A 133 12.46 20.58 3.78
C PHE A 133 13.23 19.89 2.65
N PRO A 134 14.26 19.06 2.97
CA PRO A 134 15.08 18.40 1.97
C PRO A 134 14.25 17.59 0.97
N SER A 135 14.54 17.71 -0.32
CA SER A 135 13.82 17.04 -1.40
C SER A 135 13.92 15.51 -1.36
N HIS A 136 15.00 14.97 -0.78
CA HIS A 136 15.18 13.54 -0.55
C HIS A 136 14.37 13.02 0.66
N GLY A 137 13.81 13.92 1.48
CA GLY A 137 12.96 13.56 2.62
C GLY A 137 11.55 13.15 2.20
N PRO A 138 10.76 12.58 3.13
CA PRO A 138 9.39 12.18 2.87
C PRO A 138 8.50 13.36 2.48
N ALA A 139 7.86 13.30 1.31
CA ALA A 139 6.99 14.37 0.82
C ALA A 139 5.71 14.56 1.66
N THR A 140 5.31 13.58 2.45
CA THR A 140 4.12 13.66 3.30
C THR A 140 4.46 13.43 4.77
N LEU A 141 3.79 14.16 5.66
CA LEU A 141 3.95 13.98 7.11
C LEU A 141 3.68 12.56 7.58
N LYS A 142 2.73 11.86 6.95
CA LYS A 142 2.44 10.46 7.26
C LYS A 142 3.64 9.57 6.96
N ALA A 143 4.27 9.74 5.80
CA ALA A 143 5.48 9.00 5.45
C ALA A 143 6.65 9.32 6.40
N ALA A 144 6.78 10.59 6.81
CA ALA A 144 7.80 11.02 7.74
C ALA A 144 7.61 10.47 9.18
N LEU A 145 6.35 10.26 9.59
CA LEU A 145 6.02 9.66 10.90
C LEU A 145 6.11 8.13 10.90
N LEU A 146 6.20 7.50 9.73
CA LEU A 146 6.42 6.07 9.62
C LEU A 146 7.91 5.81 9.83
N ASN A 147 8.23 5.10 10.91
CA ASN A 147 9.58 4.65 11.15
C ASN A 147 10.02 3.71 10.01
N GLY A 148 11.23 3.91 9.50
CA GLY A 148 11.88 2.98 8.59
C GLY A 148 12.16 1.62 9.23
N ARG A 149 12.96 0.80 8.56
CA ARG A 149 13.47 -0.47 9.15
C ARG A 149 14.31 -0.15 10.37
N SER A 150 14.02 -0.83 11.46
CA SER A 150 14.86 -0.82 12.66
C SER A 150 16.14 -1.60 12.42
N THR A 151 17.24 -1.19 13.02
CA THR A 151 18.47 -2.00 13.06
C THR A 151 18.24 -3.29 13.85
N VAL A 152 19.15 -4.25 13.74
CA VAL A 152 19.02 -5.50 14.52
C VAL A 152 19.12 -5.22 16.01
N GLU A 153 20.00 -4.30 16.41
CA GLU A 153 20.11 -3.86 17.81
C GLU A 153 18.77 -3.29 18.29
N GLU A 154 18.14 -2.39 17.54
CA GLU A 154 16.83 -1.84 17.91
C GLU A 154 15.73 -2.91 17.97
N LEU A 155 15.79 -3.92 17.09
CA LEU A 155 14.86 -5.05 17.10
C LEU A 155 14.99 -5.89 18.37
N VAL A 156 16.17 -5.98 18.95
CA VAL A 156 16.44 -6.71 20.22
C VAL A 156 16.16 -5.81 21.42
N ASP A 157 16.65 -4.58 21.42
CA ASP A 157 16.61 -3.65 22.55
C ASP A 157 15.20 -3.24 22.99
N ARG A 158 14.25 -3.24 22.06
CA ARG A 158 12.84 -2.98 22.40
C ARG A 158 12.27 -3.97 23.43
N TYR A 159 12.90 -5.13 23.62
CA TYR A 159 12.47 -6.14 24.59
C TYR A 159 13.21 -6.05 25.93
N LYS A 160 14.18 -5.11 26.06
CA LYS A 160 14.85 -4.76 27.31
C LYS A 160 15.48 -5.97 28.01
N ILE A 161 16.22 -6.78 27.27
CA ILE A 161 16.99 -7.91 27.81
C ILE A 161 18.02 -7.37 28.80
N ARG A 162 18.08 -7.94 30.00
CA ARG A 162 18.97 -7.52 31.08
C ARG A 162 20.37 -8.08 30.93
N ASN A 163 20.47 -9.35 30.52
CA ASN A 163 21.75 -9.98 30.26
C ASN A 163 22.40 -9.43 28.99
N THR A 164 23.45 -8.62 29.16
CA THR A 164 24.16 -7.97 28.06
C THR A 164 24.84 -8.95 27.11
N GLU A 165 25.37 -10.07 27.65
CA GLU A 165 26.05 -11.08 26.84
C GLU A 165 25.06 -11.79 25.91
N VAL A 166 23.91 -12.21 26.43
CA VAL A 166 22.88 -12.84 25.60
C VAL A 166 22.24 -11.82 24.66
N ARG A 167 22.13 -10.55 25.04
CA ARG A 167 21.74 -9.50 24.12
C ARG A 167 22.70 -9.41 22.93
N HIS A 168 24.01 -9.39 23.20
CA HIS A 168 25.02 -9.37 22.13
C HIS A 168 24.97 -10.61 21.26
N LEU A 169 24.80 -11.79 21.86
CA LEU A 169 24.60 -13.03 21.13
C LEU A 169 23.42 -12.95 20.17
N LEU A 170 22.24 -12.48 20.65
CA LEU A 170 21.04 -12.38 19.83
C LEU A 170 21.21 -11.37 18.68
N VAL A 171 21.91 -10.27 18.93
CA VAL A 171 22.24 -9.30 17.86
C VAL A 171 23.15 -9.95 16.82
N ALA A 172 24.24 -10.58 17.24
CA ALA A 172 25.18 -11.25 16.33
C ALA A 172 24.51 -12.37 15.52
N TYR A 173 23.65 -13.16 16.16
CA TYR A 173 22.88 -14.20 15.49
C TYR A 173 21.95 -13.63 14.40
N LEU A 174 21.19 -12.59 14.74
CA LEU A 174 20.25 -11.98 13.82
C LEU A 174 20.94 -11.22 12.67
N GLU A 175 22.09 -10.57 12.93
CA GLU A 175 22.88 -9.95 11.85
C GLU A 175 23.41 -11.00 10.85
N ARG A 176 23.83 -12.16 11.34
CA ARG A 176 24.27 -13.27 10.47
C ARG A 176 23.12 -13.83 9.62
N ARG A 177 21.89 -13.88 10.17
CA ARG A 177 20.68 -14.38 9.47
C ARG A 177 20.04 -13.35 8.54
N LYS A 178 20.30 -12.07 8.76
CA LYS A 178 19.68 -10.95 8.03
C LYS A 178 19.81 -11.00 6.50
N PRO A 179 20.94 -11.41 5.91
CA PRO A 179 21.05 -11.49 4.46
C PRO A 179 20.11 -12.52 3.79
N GLU A 180 19.66 -13.51 4.54
CA GLU A 180 18.81 -14.61 4.06
C GLU A 180 17.31 -14.35 4.27
N LEU A 181 16.96 -13.29 5.01
CA LEU A 181 15.60 -13.06 5.50
C LEU A 181 15.04 -11.72 5.01
N ASP A 182 13.76 -11.70 4.66
CA ASP A 182 13.04 -10.44 4.54
C ASP A 182 12.89 -9.76 5.92
N TYR A 183 12.68 -8.44 5.91
CA TYR A 183 12.61 -7.69 7.17
C TYR A 183 11.49 -8.17 8.08
N SER A 184 10.34 -8.54 7.53
CA SER A 184 9.21 -9.02 8.32
C SER A 184 9.51 -10.37 9.00
N THR A 185 10.26 -11.23 8.34
CA THR A 185 10.72 -12.51 8.91
C THR A 185 11.79 -12.29 9.97
N LEU A 186 12.74 -11.38 9.74
CA LEU A 186 13.75 -10.98 10.72
C LEU A 186 13.11 -10.37 11.97
N ASP A 187 12.14 -9.47 11.82
CA ASP A 187 11.38 -8.88 12.93
C ASP A 187 10.61 -9.94 13.73
N ASN A 188 10.00 -10.91 13.06
CA ASN A 188 9.34 -12.03 13.73
C ASN A 188 10.34 -12.94 14.46
N LEU A 189 11.48 -13.24 13.84
CA LEU A 189 12.54 -14.04 14.45
C LEU A 189 13.09 -13.34 15.69
N SER A 190 13.38 -12.03 15.61
CA SER A 190 13.82 -11.26 16.78
C SER A 190 12.78 -11.31 17.92
N ARG A 191 11.49 -11.21 17.60
CA ARG A 191 10.42 -11.34 18.59
C ARG A 191 10.37 -12.73 19.22
N HIS A 192 10.57 -13.78 18.41
CA HIS A 192 10.57 -15.15 18.93
C HIS A 192 11.75 -15.42 19.87
N LEU A 193 12.94 -14.98 19.48
CA LEU A 193 14.15 -15.23 20.27
C LEU A 193 14.31 -14.23 21.42
N ALA A 194 14.17 -12.94 21.18
CA ALA A 194 14.40 -11.93 22.21
C ALA A 194 13.24 -11.80 23.20
N SER A 195 11.99 -11.73 22.70
CA SER A 195 10.81 -11.53 23.58
C SER A 195 10.25 -12.84 24.12
N ASN A 196 9.84 -13.74 23.20
CA ASN A 196 9.09 -14.94 23.61
C ASN A 196 9.99 -15.99 24.24
N PHE A 197 11.28 -16.02 23.91
CA PHE A 197 12.23 -16.94 24.51
C PHE A 197 13.00 -16.24 25.63
N TRP A 198 14.04 -15.48 25.33
CA TRP A 198 14.98 -15.04 26.33
C TRP A 198 14.41 -14.10 27.40
N ALA A 199 13.72 -13.04 27.03
CA ALA A 199 13.11 -12.12 28.00
C ALA A 199 12.08 -12.82 28.90
N THR A 200 11.41 -13.88 28.41
CA THR A 200 10.51 -14.71 29.21
C THR A 200 11.32 -15.61 30.17
N VAL A 201 12.44 -16.17 29.72
CA VAL A 201 13.36 -16.93 30.58
C VAL A 201 13.91 -16.06 31.72
N GLU A 202 14.39 -14.85 31.43
CA GLU A 202 14.85 -13.89 32.43
C GLU A 202 13.77 -13.49 33.45
N GLN A 203 12.50 -13.45 33.05
CA GLN A 203 11.39 -13.18 33.98
C GLN A 203 11.12 -14.35 34.89
N LEU A 204 11.28 -15.58 34.40
CA LEU A 204 11.03 -16.82 35.17
C LEU A 204 12.22 -17.19 36.06
N ALA A 205 13.43 -16.92 35.62
CA ALA A 205 14.68 -17.21 36.31
C ALA A 205 15.67 -16.04 36.11
N PRO A 206 15.60 -14.98 36.95
CA PRO A 206 16.48 -13.81 36.83
C PRO A 206 17.98 -14.11 37.01
N SER A 207 18.33 -15.24 37.57
CA SER A 207 19.71 -15.71 37.74
C SER A 207 20.25 -16.51 36.57
N GLN A 208 19.44 -16.76 35.53
CA GLN A 208 19.89 -17.49 34.33
C GLN A 208 20.81 -16.62 33.49
N LEU A 209 22.06 -17.05 33.32
CA LEU A 209 23.09 -16.28 32.62
C LEU A 209 23.47 -16.86 31.26
N ASP A 210 23.17 -18.13 31.00
CA ASP A 210 23.55 -18.87 29.81
C ASP A 210 22.37 -19.61 29.16
N LEU A 211 22.62 -20.25 28.04
CA LEU A 211 21.61 -20.97 27.26
C LEU A 211 21.30 -22.40 27.82
N ARG A 212 21.90 -22.79 28.91
CA ARG A 212 21.67 -24.14 29.54
C ARG A 212 20.42 -24.09 30.39
N ILE A 213 19.28 -24.34 29.77
CA ILE A 213 17.97 -24.31 30.43
C ILE A 213 17.66 -25.72 30.92
N ASP A 214 17.44 -25.86 32.24
CA ASP A 214 17.02 -27.11 32.83
C ASP A 214 15.55 -27.46 32.48
N GLY A 215 15.17 -28.70 32.80
CA GLY A 215 13.85 -29.23 32.46
C GLY A 215 12.70 -28.51 33.18
N GLU A 216 12.90 -28.03 34.42
CA GLU A 216 11.87 -27.33 35.19
C GLU A 216 11.62 -25.92 34.60
N LEU A 217 12.68 -25.17 34.36
CA LEU A 217 12.59 -23.84 33.74
C LEU A 217 12.01 -23.93 32.33
N TYR A 218 12.39 -24.98 31.57
CA TYR A 218 11.82 -25.23 30.25
C TYR A 218 10.31 -25.44 30.31
N GLN A 219 9.79 -26.25 31.22
CA GLN A 219 8.35 -26.48 31.35
C GLN A 219 7.60 -25.21 31.73
N ARG A 220 8.11 -24.43 32.69
CA ARG A 220 7.52 -23.13 33.06
C ARG A 220 7.51 -22.14 31.90
N TRP A 221 8.60 -22.10 31.14
CA TRP A 221 8.67 -21.26 29.93
C TRP A 221 7.65 -21.73 28.88
N ARG A 222 7.55 -23.00 28.62
CA ARG A 222 6.64 -23.60 27.65
C ARG A 222 5.17 -23.31 27.97
N GLU A 223 4.78 -23.43 29.21
CA GLU A 223 3.44 -23.07 29.68
C GLU A 223 3.17 -21.59 29.47
N ARG A 224 4.14 -20.75 29.81
CA ARG A 224 4.02 -19.28 29.66
C ARG A 224 3.84 -18.85 28.20
N VAL A 225 4.57 -19.44 27.27
CA VAL A 225 4.45 -19.09 25.84
C VAL A 225 3.23 -19.70 25.15
N ALA A 226 2.62 -20.74 25.74
CA ALA A 226 1.38 -21.32 25.23
C ALA A 226 0.14 -20.45 25.51
N VAL A 227 0.22 -19.52 26.45
CA VAL A 227 -0.88 -18.60 26.81
C VAL A 227 -0.68 -17.26 26.10
N ARG A 228 -1.77 -16.66 25.61
CA ARG A 228 -1.74 -15.30 25.02
C ARG A 228 -1.42 -14.26 26.10
N VAL A 229 -0.75 -13.18 25.69
CA VAL A 229 -0.35 -12.08 26.59
C VAL A 229 -1.57 -11.44 27.28
N ASP A 230 -2.72 -11.43 26.61
CA ASP A 230 -3.99 -10.91 27.16
C ASP A 230 -4.72 -11.92 28.08
N GLY A 231 -4.16 -13.10 28.29
CA GLY A 231 -4.75 -14.19 29.09
C GLY A 231 -6.03 -14.81 28.48
N LYS A 232 -6.49 -14.32 27.32
CA LYS A 232 -7.76 -14.73 26.70
C LYS A 232 -7.59 -15.86 25.68
N GLY A 233 -6.93 -16.95 26.07
CA GLY A 233 -6.86 -18.16 25.26
C GLY A 233 -5.45 -18.67 24.98
N GLN A 234 -5.37 -19.81 24.30
CA GLN A 234 -4.12 -20.45 23.92
C GLN A 234 -3.50 -19.77 22.70
N ARG A 235 -2.19 -19.74 22.67
CA ARG A 235 -1.35 -19.29 21.56
C ARG A 235 -0.78 -20.50 20.84
N ASP A 236 -0.66 -20.42 19.53
CA ASP A 236 0.17 -21.39 18.79
C ASP A 236 1.64 -21.12 19.09
N ALA A 237 2.24 -21.97 19.95
CA ALA A 237 3.64 -21.87 20.34
C ALA A 237 4.61 -22.51 19.33
N ASP A 238 4.11 -23.24 18.34
CA ASP A 238 4.91 -24.01 17.40
C ASP A 238 5.95 -23.16 16.61
N PRO A 239 5.62 -21.96 16.12
CA PRO A 239 6.61 -21.10 15.48
C PRO A 239 7.75 -20.67 16.42
N ILE A 240 7.43 -20.48 17.72
CA ILE A 240 8.41 -20.09 18.74
C ILE A 240 9.34 -21.28 19.03
N LEU A 241 8.77 -22.46 19.26
CA LEU A 241 9.54 -23.69 19.52
C LEU A 241 10.52 -24.00 18.39
N ARG A 242 10.05 -23.87 17.14
CA ARG A 242 10.90 -24.06 15.96
C ARG A 242 12.00 -23.00 15.84
N ALA A 243 11.68 -21.73 16.10
CA ALA A 243 12.68 -20.68 16.08
C ALA A 243 13.77 -20.91 17.12
N VAL A 244 13.39 -21.28 18.36
CA VAL A 244 14.34 -21.61 19.42
C VAL A 244 15.17 -22.84 19.06
N ARG A 245 14.55 -23.92 18.56
CA ARG A 245 15.28 -25.11 18.13
C ARG A 245 16.28 -24.81 17.00
N ALA A 246 15.86 -24.04 15.98
CA ALA A 246 16.74 -23.62 14.89
C ALA A 246 17.93 -22.79 15.42
N PHE A 247 17.68 -21.87 16.35
CA PHE A 247 18.71 -21.06 16.99
C PHE A 247 19.79 -21.93 17.66
N TYR A 248 19.40 -22.91 18.48
CA TYR A 248 20.37 -23.81 19.10
C TYR A 248 21.12 -24.68 18.08
N ALA A 249 20.45 -25.16 17.05
CA ALA A 249 21.08 -25.95 15.98
C ALA A 249 22.08 -25.12 15.17
N ASP A 250 21.72 -23.89 14.83
CA ASP A 250 22.59 -22.96 14.12
C ASP A 250 23.85 -22.65 14.95
N LEU A 251 23.71 -22.38 16.27
CA LEU A 251 24.86 -22.14 17.14
C LEU A 251 25.81 -23.34 17.20
N GLN A 252 25.28 -24.57 17.28
CA GLN A 252 26.10 -25.78 17.24
C GLN A 252 26.86 -25.90 15.89
N ALA A 253 26.17 -25.67 14.78
CA ALA A 253 26.77 -25.75 13.45
C ALA A 253 27.83 -24.63 13.25
N TRP A 254 27.57 -23.43 13.70
CA TRP A 254 28.51 -22.31 13.58
C TRP A 254 29.70 -22.44 14.51
N ALA A 255 29.53 -23.02 15.70
CA ALA A 255 30.63 -23.30 16.59
C ALA A 255 31.62 -24.31 16.03
N ALA A 256 31.19 -25.22 15.16
CA ALA A 256 32.09 -26.13 14.48
C ALA A 256 32.95 -25.43 13.42
N ALA A 257 32.42 -24.37 12.78
CA ALA A 257 33.11 -23.59 11.76
C ALA A 257 33.95 -22.43 12.35
N GLU A 258 33.43 -21.77 13.37
CA GLU A 258 33.97 -20.55 14.02
C GLU A 258 33.96 -20.71 15.53
N PRO A 259 34.78 -21.60 16.12
CA PRO A 259 34.70 -21.94 17.55
C PRO A 259 35.00 -20.75 18.47
N GLU A 260 35.89 -19.86 18.10
CA GLU A 260 36.27 -18.69 18.92
C GLU A 260 35.07 -17.77 19.22
N GLN A 261 34.13 -17.66 18.28
CA GLN A 261 32.96 -16.79 18.44
C GLN A 261 31.76 -17.52 19.08
N TRP A 262 31.51 -18.78 18.70
CA TRP A 262 30.24 -19.43 18.95
C TRP A 262 30.29 -20.57 19.99
N ALA A 263 31.49 -21.15 20.24
CA ALA A 263 31.60 -22.35 21.12
C ALA A 263 31.12 -22.09 22.55
N ILE A 264 31.32 -20.89 23.07
CA ILE A 264 30.89 -20.50 24.42
C ILE A 264 29.36 -20.59 24.60
N TRP A 265 28.62 -20.46 23.51
CA TRP A 265 27.15 -20.45 23.49
C TRP A 265 26.53 -21.81 23.19
N VAL A 266 27.34 -22.83 22.96
CA VAL A 266 26.82 -24.17 22.67
C VAL A 266 26.24 -24.77 23.95
N ALA A 267 24.95 -25.08 23.88
CA ALA A 267 24.18 -25.70 24.93
C ALA A 267 23.23 -26.77 24.39
N PRO A 268 22.80 -27.73 25.21
CA PRO A 268 21.74 -28.66 24.83
C PRO A 268 20.44 -27.90 24.48
N CYS A 269 19.82 -28.24 23.37
CA CYS A 269 18.56 -27.63 23.00
C CYS A 269 17.44 -28.07 23.95
N PRO A 270 16.74 -27.16 24.64
CA PRO A 270 15.69 -27.53 25.56
C PRO A 270 14.41 -28.01 24.83
N VAL A 271 14.23 -27.69 23.54
CA VAL A 271 13.08 -28.11 22.75
C VAL A 271 13.34 -29.49 22.15
N PHE A 272 12.61 -30.49 22.61
CA PHE A 272 12.74 -31.86 22.11
C PHE A 272 12.22 -32.00 20.68
N ASP A 273 12.85 -32.86 19.90
CA ASP A 273 12.48 -33.15 18.53
C ASP A 273 11.02 -33.66 18.40
N ALA A 274 10.58 -34.48 19.35
CA ALA A 274 9.21 -34.98 19.42
C ALA A 274 8.15 -33.87 19.49
N GLU A 275 8.47 -32.72 20.08
CA GLU A 275 7.53 -31.59 20.22
C GLU A 275 7.27 -30.87 18.88
N VAL A 276 8.26 -30.90 17.98
CA VAL A 276 8.15 -30.28 16.65
C VAL A 276 7.75 -31.27 15.56
N ARG A 277 7.91 -32.59 15.78
CA ARG A 277 7.50 -33.65 14.80
C ARG A 277 6.00 -33.67 14.53
N GLY A 278 5.15 -33.25 15.47
CA GLY A 278 3.71 -33.16 15.30
C GLY A 278 3.21 -32.14 14.25
N TYR A 279 4.14 -31.46 13.57
CA TYR A 279 3.85 -30.43 12.56
C TYR A 279 2.96 -30.94 11.42
N GLY A 280 3.18 -32.14 10.91
CA GLY A 280 2.40 -32.73 9.82
C GLY A 280 0.93 -32.93 10.19
N ILE A 281 0.64 -33.42 11.40
CA ILE A 281 -0.73 -33.61 11.89
C ILE A 281 -1.40 -32.26 12.14
N ARG A 282 -0.69 -31.31 12.75
CA ARG A 282 -1.21 -29.95 12.96
C ARG A 282 -1.49 -29.24 11.65
N LYS A 283 -0.59 -29.36 10.67
CA LYS A 283 -0.78 -28.79 9.33
C LYS A 283 -2.05 -29.36 8.63
N ARG A 284 -2.32 -30.64 8.79
CA ARG A 284 -3.57 -31.27 8.29
C ARG A 284 -4.80 -30.66 8.97
N ARG A 285 -4.82 -30.57 10.30
CA ARG A 285 -5.93 -29.96 11.05
C ARG A 285 -6.14 -28.46 10.71
N VAL A 286 -5.06 -27.73 10.46
CA VAL A 286 -5.16 -26.34 9.98
C VAL A 286 -5.77 -26.32 8.59
N LYS A 287 -5.35 -27.24 7.70
CA LYS A 287 -5.91 -27.35 6.35
C LYS A 287 -7.41 -27.69 6.39
N GLU A 288 -7.81 -28.68 7.18
CA GLU A 288 -9.23 -29.07 7.35
C GLU A 288 -10.08 -27.87 7.80
N ARG A 289 -9.64 -27.15 8.84
CA ARG A 289 -10.33 -25.93 9.29
C ARG A 289 -10.42 -24.85 8.20
N MET A 290 -9.41 -24.76 7.36
CA MET A 290 -9.41 -23.83 6.24
C MET A 290 -10.33 -24.26 5.11
N ASP A 291 -10.43 -25.56 4.85
CA ASP A 291 -11.34 -26.12 3.86
C ASP A 291 -12.79 -25.95 4.33
N ASP A 292 -13.09 -26.20 5.61
CA ASP A 292 -14.40 -25.94 6.21
C ASP A 292 -14.76 -24.45 6.15
N ARG A 293 -13.80 -23.60 6.43
CA ARG A 293 -13.97 -22.14 6.27
C ARG A 293 -14.33 -21.76 4.84
N THR A 294 -13.72 -22.39 3.85
CA THR A 294 -14.02 -22.13 2.43
C THR A 294 -15.43 -22.61 2.06
N ARG A 295 -15.82 -23.81 2.51
CA ARG A 295 -17.18 -24.35 2.31
C ARG A 295 -18.27 -23.46 2.90
N GLN A 296 -18.04 -22.91 4.10
CA GLN A 296 -18.99 -21.99 4.74
C GLN A 296 -19.13 -20.66 3.98
N ARG A 297 -18.08 -20.17 3.33
CA ARG A 297 -18.08 -18.89 2.61
C ARG A 297 -18.56 -18.96 1.18
N GLN A 298 -18.40 -20.12 0.54
CA GLN A 298 -18.77 -20.30 -0.86
C GLN A 298 -20.23 -19.91 -1.16
N PRO A 299 -21.25 -20.35 -0.39
CA PRO A 299 -22.64 -19.97 -0.63
C PRO A 299 -22.91 -18.48 -0.33
N LEU A 300 -22.11 -17.84 0.52
CA LEU A 300 -22.31 -16.45 0.93
C LEU A 300 -21.60 -15.45 -0.01
N LEU A 301 -20.73 -15.93 -0.89
CA LEU A 301 -19.93 -15.05 -1.76
C LEU A 301 -20.82 -14.21 -2.69
N ASN A 302 -21.80 -14.82 -3.33
CA ASN A 302 -22.70 -14.12 -4.26
C ASN A 302 -23.48 -13.01 -3.54
N THR A 303 -24.02 -13.29 -2.35
CA THR A 303 -24.72 -12.29 -1.54
C THR A 303 -23.85 -11.09 -1.22
N LEU A 304 -22.59 -11.32 -0.84
CA LEU A 304 -21.64 -10.22 -0.57
C LEU A 304 -21.36 -9.39 -1.84
N VAL A 305 -21.11 -10.07 -2.96
CA VAL A 305 -20.81 -9.41 -4.25
C VAL A 305 -22.01 -8.59 -4.73
N GLU A 306 -23.21 -9.15 -4.71
CA GLU A 306 -24.44 -8.44 -5.08
C GLU A 306 -24.70 -7.25 -4.18
N HIS A 307 -24.53 -7.37 -2.87
CA HIS A 307 -24.65 -6.27 -1.94
C HIS A 307 -23.73 -5.09 -2.31
N LEU A 308 -22.45 -5.36 -2.60
CA LEU A 308 -21.49 -4.32 -2.98
C LEU A 308 -21.84 -3.69 -4.33
N LYS A 309 -22.22 -4.49 -5.31
CA LYS A 309 -22.64 -4.05 -6.65
C LYS A 309 -23.89 -3.15 -6.56
N ASN A 310 -24.91 -3.61 -5.86
CA ASN A 310 -26.18 -2.87 -5.69
C ASN A 310 -25.95 -1.57 -4.91
N ARG A 311 -25.15 -1.61 -3.84
CA ARG A 311 -24.78 -0.43 -3.08
C ARG A 311 -24.07 0.61 -3.94
N TYR A 312 -23.10 0.19 -4.76
CA TYR A 312 -22.41 1.10 -5.67
C TYR A 312 -23.36 1.64 -6.74
N GLY A 313 -24.16 0.78 -7.38
CA GLY A 313 -25.17 1.17 -8.37
C GLY A 313 -26.12 2.22 -7.84
N HIS A 314 -26.74 1.93 -6.70
CA HIS A 314 -27.68 2.85 -6.04
C HIS A 314 -27.03 4.22 -5.71
N LEU A 315 -25.83 4.24 -5.15
CA LEU A 315 -25.16 5.51 -4.80
C LEU A 315 -24.70 6.29 -6.04
N ARG A 316 -24.28 5.61 -7.11
CA ARG A 316 -23.98 6.23 -8.40
C ARG A 316 -25.20 6.90 -9.01
N ASP A 317 -26.33 6.19 -9.03
CA ASP A 317 -27.58 6.68 -9.61
C ASP A 317 -28.15 7.83 -8.75
N LEU A 318 -28.09 7.70 -7.42
CA LEU A 318 -28.46 8.78 -6.51
C LEU A 318 -27.57 10.02 -6.69
N LEU A 319 -26.26 9.83 -6.91
CA LEU A 319 -25.35 10.94 -7.19
C LEU A 319 -25.71 11.65 -8.50
N ALA A 320 -26.01 10.91 -9.56
CA ALA A 320 -26.38 11.45 -10.86
C ALA A 320 -27.69 12.26 -10.79
N GLU A 321 -28.72 11.71 -10.13
CA GLU A 321 -30.03 12.36 -9.99
C GLU A 321 -29.97 13.62 -9.12
N VAL A 322 -29.23 13.57 -8.02
CA VAL A 322 -29.18 14.69 -7.05
C VAL A 322 -28.15 15.74 -7.43
N ALA A 323 -27.17 15.45 -8.29
CA ALA A 323 -26.09 16.39 -8.62
C ALA A 323 -26.61 17.74 -9.12
N ASN A 324 -27.65 17.73 -9.95
CA ASN A 324 -28.26 18.91 -10.57
C ASN A 324 -29.46 19.47 -9.79
N ALA A 325 -29.89 18.83 -8.69
CA ALA A 325 -30.99 19.28 -7.88
C ALA A 325 -30.64 20.55 -7.09
N ALA A 326 -31.59 21.47 -6.96
CA ALA A 326 -31.41 22.66 -6.14
C ALA A 326 -31.39 22.32 -4.63
N GLY A 327 -30.76 23.18 -3.82
CA GLY A 327 -30.77 23.05 -2.36
C GLY A 327 -32.22 23.04 -1.82
N GLY A 328 -32.52 22.04 -1.00
CA GLY A 328 -33.91 21.83 -0.45
C GLY A 328 -34.83 21.00 -1.35
N GLN A 329 -34.49 20.79 -2.62
CA GLN A 329 -35.27 19.97 -3.55
C GLN A 329 -35.28 18.51 -3.12
N THR A 330 -36.42 17.85 -3.29
CA THR A 330 -36.60 16.42 -3.04
C THR A 330 -36.53 15.67 -4.37
N VAL A 331 -35.74 14.60 -4.40
CA VAL A 331 -35.57 13.67 -5.51
C VAL A 331 -36.01 12.29 -5.04
N THR A 332 -36.71 11.55 -5.89
CA THR A 332 -37.15 10.18 -5.59
C THR A 332 -36.37 9.21 -6.44
N LEU A 333 -35.70 8.23 -5.81
CA LEU A 333 -35.00 7.14 -6.47
C LEU A 333 -35.46 5.81 -5.86
N GLU A 334 -35.85 4.87 -6.70
CA GLU A 334 -36.32 3.52 -6.28
C GLU A 334 -37.40 3.57 -5.19
N GLY A 335 -38.32 4.55 -5.24
CA GLY A 335 -39.38 4.74 -4.28
C GLY A 335 -38.99 5.47 -2.99
N ARG A 336 -37.71 5.77 -2.76
CA ARG A 336 -37.21 6.53 -1.61
C ARG A 336 -37.01 7.99 -1.92
N ALA A 337 -37.37 8.83 -0.98
CA ALA A 337 -37.29 10.30 -1.11
C ALA A 337 -36.06 10.86 -0.41
N TYR A 338 -35.25 11.61 -1.16
CA TYR A 338 -34.01 12.24 -0.70
C TYR A 338 -34.11 13.76 -0.88
N ARG A 339 -33.87 14.52 0.19
CA ARG A 339 -33.83 15.98 0.15
C ARG A 339 -32.40 16.46 -0.04
N ARG A 340 -32.12 17.21 -1.11
CA ARG A 340 -30.82 17.83 -1.34
C ARG A 340 -30.49 18.84 -0.25
N LEU A 341 -29.35 18.67 0.40
CA LEU A 341 -28.83 19.59 1.41
C LEU A 341 -27.77 20.50 0.76
N TRP A 342 -27.90 21.79 1.06
CA TRP A 342 -26.96 22.81 0.59
C TRP A 342 -26.54 23.66 1.79
N SER A 343 -25.24 23.91 1.94
CA SER A 343 -24.68 24.65 3.07
C SER A 343 -23.85 25.84 2.58
N ARG A 344 -23.64 26.82 3.47
CA ARG A 344 -22.73 27.94 3.22
C ARG A 344 -21.31 27.50 2.83
N VAL A 345 -20.89 26.31 3.26
CA VAL A 345 -19.60 25.73 2.85
C VAL A 345 -19.63 25.32 1.38
N ASP A 346 -20.73 24.78 0.89
CA ASP A 346 -20.92 24.43 -0.50
C ASP A 346 -20.94 25.69 -1.39
N GLU A 347 -21.68 26.73 -0.99
CA GLU A 347 -21.68 28.03 -1.65
C GLU A 347 -20.27 28.63 -1.78
N ARG A 348 -19.55 28.65 -0.65
CA ARG A 348 -18.19 29.17 -0.64
C ARG A 348 -17.25 28.35 -1.54
N ARG A 349 -17.42 27.03 -1.57
CA ARG A 349 -16.62 26.14 -2.40
C ARG A 349 -16.84 26.37 -3.88
N VAL A 350 -18.12 26.47 -4.29
CA VAL A 350 -18.48 26.80 -5.68
C VAL A 350 -17.98 28.18 -6.07
N ARG A 351 -18.13 29.18 -5.21
CA ARG A 351 -17.61 30.56 -5.44
C ARG A 351 -16.11 30.57 -5.66
N LEU A 352 -15.37 29.64 -5.07
CA LEU A 352 -13.92 29.48 -5.23
C LEU A 352 -13.53 28.54 -6.40
N GLY A 353 -14.48 28.22 -7.30
CA GLY A 353 -14.24 27.39 -8.47
C GLY A 353 -14.17 25.88 -8.19
N GLY A 354 -14.53 25.44 -6.98
CA GLY A 354 -14.56 24.03 -6.62
C GLY A 354 -15.96 23.42 -6.76
N LEU A 355 -16.05 22.09 -6.88
CA LEU A 355 -17.31 21.37 -6.89
C LEU A 355 -17.89 21.21 -5.47
N ALA A 356 -19.18 21.47 -5.31
CA ALA A 356 -19.88 21.17 -4.05
C ALA A 356 -20.01 19.66 -3.84
N ASN A 357 -19.94 19.22 -2.58
CA ASN A 357 -20.29 17.84 -2.26
C ASN A 357 -21.80 17.65 -2.37
N VAL A 358 -22.22 16.57 -2.98
CA VAL A 358 -23.63 16.17 -3.02
C VAL A 358 -24.00 15.53 -1.67
N ARG A 359 -24.93 16.16 -0.95
CA ARG A 359 -25.39 15.72 0.37
C ARG A 359 -26.89 15.66 0.37
N VAL A 360 -27.44 14.63 0.98
CA VAL A 360 -28.88 14.43 1.10
C VAL A 360 -29.28 14.07 2.52
N LEU A 361 -30.55 14.37 2.85
CA LEU A 361 -31.26 13.77 3.96
C LEU A 361 -32.19 12.71 3.38
N ASP A 362 -32.01 11.47 3.75
CA ASP A 362 -32.96 10.39 3.49
C ASP A 362 -34.21 10.65 4.37
N LEU A 363 -35.35 10.89 3.73
CA LEU A 363 -36.57 11.29 4.45
C LEU A 363 -37.26 10.12 5.17
N GLU A 364 -36.97 8.89 4.80
CA GLU A 364 -37.51 7.70 5.47
C GLU A 364 -36.72 7.37 6.74
N SER A 365 -35.37 7.27 6.58
CA SER A 365 -34.53 6.91 7.71
C SER A 365 -34.07 8.10 8.58
N GLY A 366 -34.27 9.33 8.11
CA GLY A 366 -33.76 10.55 8.76
C GLY A 366 -32.21 10.64 8.72
N LYS A 367 -31.55 9.78 7.97
CA LYS A 367 -30.09 9.74 7.91
C LYS A 367 -29.53 10.78 6.95
N TYR A 368 -28.47 11.45 7.40
CA TYR A 368 -27.65 12.31 6.57
C TYR A 368 -26.65 11.49 5.77
N ILE A 369 -26.61 11.65 4.45
CA ILE A 369 -25.70 10.96 3.54
C ILE A 369 -24.88 11.99 2.74
N ASN A 370 -23.56 11.90 2.80
CA ASN A 370 -22.67 12.57 1.85
C ASN A 370 -22.50 11.66 0.65
N VAL A 371 -23.34 11.83 -0.36
CA VAL A 371 -23.43 10.94 -1.53
C VAL A 371 -22.12 10.91 -2.32
N THR A 372 -21.46 12.07 -2.51
CA THR A 372 -20.16 12.12 -3.20
C THR A 372 -19.12 11.21 -2.54
N HIS A 373 -19.03 11.23 -1.21
CA HIS A 373 -18.08 10.38 -0.51
C HIS A 373 -18.53 8.92 -0.39
N ALA A 374 -19.84 8.70 -0.27
CA ALA A 374 -20.41 7.36 -0.15
C ALA A 374 -20.27 6.58 -1.47
N GLU A 375 -20.53 7.26 -2.60
CA GLU A 375 -20.34 6.70 -3.94
C GLU A 375 -18.86 6.38 -4.21
N ASP A 376 -17.96 7.32 -3.92
CA ASP A 376 -16.53 7.09 -4.10
C ASP A 376 -16.05 5.89 -3.28
N ALA A 377 -16.46 5.78 -2.02
CA ALA A 377 -16.13 4.64 -1.20
C ALA A 377 -16.71 3.34 -1.75
N ALA A 378 -17.99 3.33 -2.16
CA ALA A 378 -18.66 2.15 -2.68
C ALA A 378 -18.05 1.66 -4.00
N PHE A 379 -17.61 2.59 -4.88
CA PHE A 379 -16.87 2.23 -6.08
C PHE A 379 -15.60 1.43 -5.76
N TRP A 380 -14.76 1.95 -4.85
CA TRP A 380 -13.51 1.27 -4.49
C TRP A 380 -13.73 -0.05 -3.76
N GLU A 381 -14.79 -0.14 -2.94
CA GLU A 381 -15.21 -1.35 -2.25
C GLU A 381 -15.68 -2.44 -3.22
N TRP A 382 -16.49 -2.08 -4.20
CA TRP A 382 -16.89 -2.95 -5.31
C TRP A 382 -15.70 -3.38 -6.16
N ALA A 383 -14.90 -2.42 -6.63
CA ALA A 383 -13.81 -2.68 -7.58
C ALA A 383 -12.74 -3.61 -7.01
N ILE A 384 -12.33 -3.44 -5.74
CA ILE A 384 -11.30 -4.30 -5.14
C ILE A 384 -11.83 -5.74 -4.96
N VAL A 385 -13.10 -5.91 -4.59
CA VAL A 385 -13.69 -7.24 -4.44
C VAL A 385 -13.80 -7.94 -5.79
N GLU A 386 -14.23 -7.23 -6.84
CA GLU A 386 -14.28 -7.76 -8.20
C GLU A 386 -12.90 -8.20 -8.69
N VAL A 387 -11.87 -7.38 -8.50
CA VAL A 387 -10.50 -7.76 -8.88
C VAL A 387 -10.03 -8.98 -8.10
N LEU A 388 -10.23 -9.03 -6.78
CA LEU A 388 -9.82 -10.16 -5.96
C LEU A 388 -10.53 -11.47 -6.37
N ARG A 389 -11.84 -11.43 -6.62
CA ARG A 389 -12.61 -12.64 -6.95
C ARG A 389 -12.37 -13.18 -8.36
N HIS A 390 -12.06 -12.29 -9.31
CA HIS A 390 -11.84 -12.69 -10.71
C HIS A 390 -10.39 -13.08 -11.02
N SER A 391 -9.42 -12.49 -10.28
CA SER A 391 -7.99 -12.75 -10.53
C SER A 391 -7.36 -13.70 -9.51
N GLY A 392 -7.91 -13.80 -8.30
CA GLY A 392 -7.31 -14.56 -7.21
C GLY A 392 -5.96 -14.01 -6.75
N VAL A 393 -5.60 -12.78 -7.08
CA VAL A 393 -4.37 -12.14 -6.60
C VAL A 393 -4.38 -11.97 -5.08
N ARG A 394 -3.20 -11.91 -4.47
CA ARG A 394 -3.08 -11.55 -3.05
C ARG A 394 -3.41 -10.09 -2.88
N ILE A 395 -3.83 -9.69 -1.69
CA ILE A 395 -4.18 -8.28 -1.43
C ILE A 395 -2.99 -7.34 -1.69
N GLU A 396 -1.79 -7.73 -1.30
CA GLU A 396 -0.59 -6.95 -1.56
C GLU A 396 -0.36 -6.78 -3.06
N GLU A 397 -0.49 -7.87 -3.83
CA GLU A 397 -0.38 -7.87 -5.29
C GLU A 397 -1.46 -7.01 -5.96
N ALA A 398 -2.71 -7.08 -5.47
CA ALA A 398 -3.80 -6.23 -5.97
C ALA A 398 -3.50 -4.73 -5.77
N LEU A 399 -2.97 -4.37 -4.60
CA LEU A 399 -2.63 -2.99 -4.27
C LEU A 399 -1.35 -2.49 -4.97
N GLU A 400 -0.57 -3.38 -5.56
CA GLU A 400 0.60 -3.08 -6.38
C GLU A 400 0.31 -2.98 -7.88
N LEU A 401 -0.91 -3.34 -8.31
CA LEU A 401 -1.30 -3.21 -9.70
C LEU A 401 -1.25 -1.75 -10.16
N THR A 402 -0.65 -1.56 -11.31
CA THR A 402 -0.63 -0.29 -12.05
C THR A 402 -1.30 -0.47 -13.40
N HIS A 403 -1.57 0.59 -14.13
CA HIS A 403 -2.04 0.44 -15.51
C HIS A 403 -1.00 -0.29 -16.40
N LEU A 404 0.28 -0.27 -16.03
CA LEU A 404 1.35 -1.01 -16.72
C LEU A 404 1.27 -2.53 -16.49
N SER A 405 0.47 -2.97 -15.52
CA SER A 405 0.21 -4.39 -15.26
C SER A 405 -0.69 -5.02 -16.32
N ILE A 406 -1.25 -4.23 -17.23
CA ILE A 406 -2.15 -4.71 -18.28
C ILE A 406 -1.37 -4.86 -19.57
N ARG A 407 -1.51 -6.00 -20.22
CA ARG A 407 -0.87 -6.34 -21.50
C ARG A 407 -1.92 -6.88 -22.46
N GLN A 408 -1.64 -6.76 -23.73
CA GLN A 408 -2.40 -7.39 -24.79
C GLN A 408 -1.63 -8.61 -25.31
N TYR A 409 -2.36 -9.66 -25.57
CA TYR A 409 -1.87 -10.85 -26.28
C TYR A 409 -2.75 -11.10 -27.49
N GLN A 410 -2.17 -11.04 -28.68
CA GLN A 410 -2.88 -11.38 -29.91
C GLN A 410 -2.60 -12.84 -30.25
N ARG A 411 -3.65 -13.63 -30.33
CA ARG A 411 -3.59 -15.04 -30.73
C ARG A 411 -3.30 -15.16 -32.23
N PRO A 412 -2.79 -16.34 -32.69
CA PRO A 412 -2.58 -16.58 -34.12
C PRO A 412 -3.84 -16.42 -34.98
N ASN A 413 -5.01 -16.58 -34.37
CA ASN A 413 -6.33 -16.39 -35.02
C ASN A 413 -6.80 -14.92 -35.09
N GLY A 414 -5.96 -13.98 -34.64
CA GLY A 414 -6.28 -12.55 -34.58
C GLY A 414 -7.02 -12.09 -33.32
N GLU A 415 -7.47 -13.01 -32.47
CA GLU A 415 -8.16 -12.68 -31.23
C GLU A 415 -7.21 -11.98 -30.24
N VAL A 416 -7.65 -10.87 -29.66
CA VAL A 416 -6.89 -10.11 -28.66
C VAL A 416 -7.39 -10.52 -27.27
N ILE A 417 -6.45 -10.94 -26.41
CA ILE A 417 -6.71 -11.31 -25.03
C ILE A 417 -6.00 -10.31 -24.12
N ALA A 418 -6.74 -9.72 -23.20
CA ALA A 418 -6.18 -8.89 -22.16
C ALA A 418 -5.52 -9.76 -21.08
N LEU A 419 -4.28 -9.42 -20.71
CA LEU A 419 -3.48 -10.11 -19.73
C LEU A 419 -3.19 -9.20 -18.54
N LEU A 420 -3.36 -9.72 -17.33
CA LEU A 420 -2.94 -9.08 -16.10
C LEU A 420 -1.58 -9.63 -15.65
N VAL A 421 -0.57 -8.80 -15.71
CA VAL A 421 0.78 -9.12 -15.24
C VAL A 421 0.88 -8.77 -13.75
N VAL A 422 1.16 -9.77 -12.93
CA VAL A 422 1.31 -9.63 -11.49
C VAL A 422 2.79 -9.70 -11.14
N ALA A 423 3.32 -8.60 -10.61
CA ALA A 423 4.73 -8.51 -10.21
C ALA A 423 5.12 -9.57 -9.17
N PRO A 424 6.40 -9.97 -9.13
CA PRO A 424 6.90 -10.89 -8.12
C PRO A 424 6.58 -10.38 -6.70
N SER A 425 5.97 -11.27 -5.91
CA SER A 425 5.75 -11.04 -4.48
C SER A 425 6.55 -12.07 -3.69
N LYS A 426 6.00 -12.66 -2.65
CA LYS A 426 6.64 -13.72 -1.83
C LYS A 426 7.18 -14.93 -2.60
N SER A 427 6.82 -15.09 -3.86
CA SER A 427 7.22 -16.22 -4.70
C SER A 427 8.32 -15.89 -5.71
N ASP A 428 8.87 -14.69 -5.70
CA ASP A 428 9.94 -14.21 -6.60
C ASP A 428 9.71 -14.45 -8.11
N ARG A 429 8.45 -14.67 -8.52
CA ARG A 429 8.09 -14.91 -9.91
C ARG A 429 6.95 -14.03 -10.35
N GLU A 430 7.16 -13.38 -11.47
CA GLU A 430 6.09 -12.75 -12.23
C GLU A 430 5.12 -13.82 -12.73
N ARG A 431 3.84 -13.50 -12.75
CA ARG A 431 2.83 -14.35 -13.36
C ARG A 431 1.85 -13.53 -14.19
N VAL A 432 1.31 -14.17 -15.18
CA VAL A 432 0.36 -13.58 -16.11
C VAL A 432 -0.98 -14.29 -15.97
N ILE A 433 -2.05 -13.51 -15.82
CA ILE A 433 -3.42 -14.00 -15.67
C ILE A 433 -4.21 -13.51 -16.88
N PRO A 434 -4.75 -14.39 -17.73
CA PRO A 434 -5.69 -13.99 -18.76
C PRO A 434 -6.94 -13.37 -18.12
N MET A 435 -7.31 -12.17 -18.54
CA MET A 435 -8.46 -11.48 -17.96
C MET A 435 -9.76 -11.97 -18.59
N SER A 436 -10.78 -12.19 -17.75
CA SER A 436 -12.14 -12.29 -18.21
C SER A 436 -12.67 -10.92 -18.62
N ALA A 437 -13.76 -10.89 -19.40
CA ALA A 437 -14.41 -9.63 -19.78
C ALA A 437 -14.83 -8.80 -18.56
N GLU A 438 -15.28 -9.49 -17.49
CA GLU A 438 -15.68 -8.84 -16.23
C GLU A 438 -14.50 -8.20 -15.52
N LEU A 439 -13.37 -8.91 -15.40
CA LEU A 439 -12.16 -8.38 -14.80
C LEU A 439 -11.64 -7.16 -15.60
N PHE A 440 -11.64 -7.29 -16.92
CA PHE A 440 -11.25 -6.18 -17.81
C PHE A 440 -12.16 -4.97 -17.63
N ALA A 441 -13.48 -5.16 -17.60
CA ALA A 441 -14.44 -4.06 -17.43
C ALA A 441 -14.25 -3.33 -16.10
N VAL A 442 -13.95 -4.06 -15.02
CA VAL A 442 -13.66 -3.45 -13.71
C VAL A 442 -12.38 -2.63 -13.76
N ILE A 443 -11.31 -3.17 -14.33
CA ILE A 443 -10.04 -2.45 -14.44
C ILE A 443 -10.19 -1.23 -15.33
N ALA A 444 -10.91 -1.33 -16.44
CA ALA A 444 -11.24 -0.20 -17.31
C ALA A 444 -12.06 0.88 -16.56
N ALA A 445 -13.00 0.47 -15.69
CA ALA A 445 -13.74 1.41 -14.85
C ALA A 445 -12.83 2.13 -13.84
N ILE A 446 -11.85 1.44 -13.24
CA ILE A 446 -10.84 2.04 -12.35
C ILE A 446 -10.00 3.07 -13.11
N VAL A 447 -9.49 2.71 -14.29
CA VAL A 447 -8.69 3.61 -15.13
C VAL A 447 -9.50 4.84 -15.52
N ARG A 448 -10.73 4.67 -16.05
CA ARG A 448 -11.63 5.77 -16.39
C ARG A 448 -11.88 6.71 -15.21
N ARG A 449 -12.07 6.17 -14.00
CA ARG A 449 -12.27 7.00 -12.80
C ARG A 449 -11.08 7.89 -12.48
N HIS A 450 -9.86 7.43 -12.72
CA HIS A 450 -8.66 8.23 -12.54
C HIS A 450 -8.45 9.26 -13.67
N THR A 451 -8.89 8.96 -14.88
CA THR A 451 -8.62 9.76 -16.07
C THR A 451 -9.77 10.69 -16.47
N THR A 452 -10.85 10.68 -15.69
CA THR A 452 -12.00 11.59 -15.91
C THR A 452 -11.54 13.05 -15.97
N GLY A 453 -11.96 13.78 -17.00
CA GLY A 453 -11.57 15.18 -17.21
C GLY A 453 -10.15 15.38 -17.77
N GLY A 454 -9.58 14.38 -18.44
CA GLY A 454 -8.25 14.46 -19.05
C GLY A 454 -7.09 14.38 -18.04
N GLN A 455 -7.37 13.94 -16.82
CA GLN A 455 -6.34 13.74 -15.80
C GLN A 455 -5.54 12.46 -16.04
N THR A 456 -4.31 12.43 -15.60
CA THR A 456 -3.49 11.24 -15.59
C THR A 456 -3.59 10.53 -14.23
N ILE A 457 -3.31 9.22 -14.21
CA ILE A 457 -3.26 8.48 -12.94
C ILE A 457 -2.13 9.06 -12.08
N PRO A 458 -2.41 9.56 -10.85
CA PRO A 458 -1.39 10.16 -10.00
C PRO A 458 -0.27 9.19 -9.66
N LEU A 459 0.97 9.68 -9.67
CA LEU A 459 2.14 8.92 -9.23
C LEU A 459 2.28 9.05 -7.71
N LEU A 460 2.13 7.95 -7.00
CA LEU A 460 2.20 7.93 -5.53
C LEU A 460 3.15 6.84 -5.04
N PRO A 461 3.87 7.07 -3.93
CA PRO A 461 4.55 6.00 -3.24
C PRO A 461 3.53 5.14 -2.47
N ARG A 462 3.73 3.82 -2.48
CA ARG A 462 3.00 2.88 -1.61
C ARG A 462 3.89 2.52 -0.42
N TYR A 463 3.37 2.68 0.78
CA TYR A 463 4.06 2.21 1.97
C TYR A 463 3.72 0.75 2.27
N ASP A 464 4.76 -0.08 2.38
CA ASP A 464 4.65 -1.45 2.84
C ASP A 464 4.86 -1.51 4.37
N PRO A 465 3.82 -1.80 5.16
CA PRO A 465 3.95 -1.86 6.62
C PRO A 465 4.74 -3.05 7.12
N LYS A 466 4.93 -4.11 6.32
CA LYS A 466 5.71 -5.30 6.67
C LYS A 466 7.19 -5.03 6.48
N GLU A 467 7.55 -4.45 5.33
CA GLU A 467 8.91 -4.09 5.01
C GLU A 467 9.32 -2.72 5.54
N ARG A 468 8.35 -1.92 6.05
CA ARG A 468 8.54 -0.55 6.56
C ARG A 468 9.27 0.37 5.58
N GLN A 469 8.98 0.19 4.31
CA GLN A 469 9.56 0.99 3.23
C GLN A 469 8.46 1.52 2.32
N SER A 470 8.76 2.65 1.67
CA SER A 470 7.91 3.18 0.61
C SER A 470 8.51 2.81 -0.74
N THR A 471 7.66 2.43 -1.69
CA THR A 471 8.07 2.24 -3.08
C THR A 471 8.41 3.58 -3.74
N ALA A 472 9.06 3.53 -4.88
CA ALA A 472 9.10 4.67 -5.80
C ALA A 472 7.65 5.07 -6.17
N PRO A 473 7.40 6.36 -6.50
CA PRO A 473 6.09 6.80 -6.96
C PRO A 473 5.68 6.08 -8.25
N MET A 474 4.53 5.41 -8.23
CA MET A 474 3.99 4.64 -9.35
C MET A 474 2.50 4.95 -9.55
N PRO A 475 1.94 4.72 -10.75
CA PRO A 475 0.53 4.95 -11.07
C PRO A 475 -0.33 3.76 -10.60
N PHE A 476 -0.42 3.56 -9.31
CA PHE A 476 -1.20 2.46 -8.74
C PHE A 476 -2.67 2.59 -9.06
N LEU A 477 -3.33 1.46 -9.36
CA LEU A 477 -4.76 1.44 -9.68
C LEU A 477 -5.63 1.69 -8.44
N PHE A 478 -5.28 1.09 -7.31
CA PHE A 478 -6.04 1.21 -6.06
C PHE A 478 -5.56 2.38 -5.21
N GLN A 479 -5.74 3.58 -5.72
CA GLN A 479 -5.51 4.83 -5.03
C GLN A 479 -6.77 5.68 -5.03
N ARG A 480 -6.97 6.46 -3.99
CA ARG A 480 -8.15 7.30 -3.84
C ARG A 480 -7.83 8.61 -3.15
N LYS A 481 -8.69 9.60 -3.36
CA LYS A 481 -8.57 10.88 -2.66
C LYS A 481 -9.18 10.77 -1.26
N ILE A 482 -8.36 11.04 -0.24
CA ILE A 482 -8.79 11.11 1.16
C ILE A 482 -8.50 12.51 1.67
N GLY A 483 -9.55 13.32 1.82
CA GLY A 483 -9.39 14.74 2.19
C GLY A 483 -8.64 15.53 1.13
N THR A 484 -7.42 15.94 1.42
CA THR A 484 -6.56 16.74 0.52
C THR A 484 -5.55 15.91 -0.27
N LYS A 485 -5.45 14.61 0.01
CA LYS A 485 -4.40 13.73 -0.52
C LYS A 485 -4.97 12.63 -1.38
N HIS A 486 -4.17 12.19 -2.35
CA HIS A 486 -4.29 10.87 -2.93
C HIS A 486 -3.42 9.89 -2.12
N GLU A 487 -3.97 8.76 -1.76
CA GLU A 487 -3.26 7.68 -1.05
C GLU A 487 -3.59 6.34 -1.70
N VAL A 488 -2.58 5.47 -1.79
CA VAL A 488 -2.79 4.06 -2.16
C VAL A 488 -3.52 3.37 -1.02
N MET A 489 -4.49 2.54 -1.33
CA MET A 489 -5.27 1.79 -0.33
C MET A 489 -4.34 0.85 0.44
N SER A 490 -4.62 0.65 1.74
CA SER A 490 -3.90 -0.35 2.55
C SER A 490 -4.71 -1.64 2.67
N ASP A 491 -4.02 -2.75 2.90
CA ASP A 491 -4.62 -4.04 3.21
C ASP A 491 -5.60 -3.97 4.40
N ALA A 492 -5.23 -3.23 5.45
CA ALA A 492 -6.09 -2.99 6.60
C ALA A 492 -7.41 -2.28 6.21
N THR A 493 -7.38 -1.37 5.25
CA THR A 493 -8.59 -0.70 4.73
C THR A 493 -9.54 -1.72 4.11
N VAL A 494 -9.02 -2.63 3.29
CA VAL A 494 -9.83 -3.67 2.62
C VAL A 494 -10.38 -4.67 3.64
N VAL A 495 -9.57 -5.12 4.60
CA VAL A 495 -10.02 -6.03 5.66
C VAL A 495 -11.14 -5.41 6.50
N ASN A 496 -10.99 -4.15 6.90
CA ASN A 496 -12.00 -3.46 7.72
C ASN A 496 -13.29 -3.20 6.91
N MET A 497 -13.18 -2.90 5.63
CA MET A 497 -14.31 -2.78 4.72
C MET A 497 -15.10 -4.09 4.65
N LEU A 498 -14.43 -5.22 4.38
CA LEU A 498 -15.09 -6.52 4.30
C LEU A 498 -15.81 -6.89 5.62
N LYS A 499 -15.14 -6.64 6.77
CA LYS A 499 -15.77 -6.85 8.08
C LYS A 499 -17.04 -6.04 8.26
N ARG A 500 -17.02 -4.75 7.89
CA ARG A 500 -18.18 -3.88 7.99
C ARG A 500 -19.36 -4.40 7.17
N HIS A 501 -19.13 -4.78 5.91
CA HIS A 501 -20.21 -5.31 5.06
C HIS A 501 -20.72 -6.66 5.54
N CYS A 502 -19.87 -7.52 6.11
CA CYS A 502 -20.34 -8.76 6.73
C CYS A 502 -21.25 -8.48 7.95
N VAL A 503 -20.94 -7.45 8.75
CA VAL A 503 -21.80 -7.04 9.87
C VAL A 503 -23.11 -6.45 9.37
N GLU A 504 -23.10 -5.61 8.35
CA GLU A 504 -24.32 -5.06 7.73
C GLU A 504 -25.21 -6.17 7.16
N LEU A 505 -24.62 -7.15 6.46
CA LEU A 505 -25.35 -8.29 5.89
C LEU A 505 -25.88 -9.26 6.95
N ALA A 506 -25.25 -9.35 8.12
CA ALA A 506 -25.71 -10.22 9.20
C ALA A 506 -27.10 -9.85 9.73
N GLU A 507 -27.55 -8.60 9.54
CA GLU A 507 -28.91 -8.15 9.92
C GLU A 507 -29.99 -8.84 9.06
N GLN A 508 -29.70 -9.17 7.81
CA GLN A 508 -30.65 -9.77 6.86
C GLN A 508 -30.36 -11.22 6.54
N HIS A 509 -29.10 -11.65 6.66
CA HIS A 509 -28.60 -12.97 6.30
C HIS A 509 -27.87 -13.63 7.48
N PRO A 510 -28.52 -14.51 8.25
CA PRO A 510 -27.94 -15.14 9.44
C PRO A 510 -26.60 -15.86 9.21
N GLY A 511 -26.32 -16.32 7.99
CA GLY A 511 -25.03 -16.93 7.64
C GLY A 511 -23.82 -16.04 7.85
N PHE A 512 -23.99 -14.72 7.90
CA PHE A 512 -22.92 -13.74 8.17
C PHE A 512 -22.68 -13.49 9.66
N LEU A 513 -23.53 -13.94 10.59
CA LEU A 513 -23.36 -13.70 12.03
C LEU A 513 -22.03 -14.24 12.58
N ALA A 514 -21.59 -15.40 12.10
CA ALA A 514 -20.33 -16.03 12.49
C ALA A 514 -19.27 -16.00 11.37
N THR A 515 -19.58 -15.35 10.23
CA THR A 515 -18.74 -15.41 9.04
C THR A 515 -18.27 -14.02 8.65
N SER A 516 -16.95 -13.85 8.51
CA SER A 516 -16.34 -12.68 7.91
C SER A 516 -15.44 -13.08 6.76
N PHE A 517 -15.46 -12.29 5.69
CA PHE A 517 -14.55 -12.48 4.56
C PHE A 517 -13.23 -11.77 4.79
N THR A 518 -12.17 -12.36 4.27
CA THR A 518 -10.84 -11.75 4.16
C THR A 518 -10.39 -11.80 2.69
N PRO A 519 -9.46 -10.94 2.25
CA PRO A 519 -8.98 -10.96 0.87
C PRO A 519 -8.49 -12.34 0.42
N HIS A 520 -7.90 -13.12 1.32
CA HIS A 520 -7.41 -14.44 1.01
C HIS A 520 -8.53 -15.48 0.77
N ASP A 521 -9.74 -15.25 1.28
CA ASP A 521 -10.88 -16.14 1.04
C ASP A 521 -11.30 -16.09 -0.44
N PHE A 522 -11.25 -14.94 -1.11
CA PHE A 522 -11.54 -14.82 -2.55
C PHE A 522 -10.61 -15.69 -3.41
N ARG A 523 -9.32 -15.67 -3.08
CA ARG A 523 -8.32 -16.49 -3.76
C ARG A 523 -8.60 -17.99 -3.57
N ARG A 524 -9.02 -18.43 -2.38
CA ARG A 524 -9.37 -19.83 -2.11
C ARG A 524 -10.65 -20.24 -2.79
N LEU A 525 -11.65 -19.36 -2.78
CA LEU A 525 -12.92 -19.60 -3.46
C LEU A 525 -12.71 -19.73 -4.96
N LEU A 526 -11.92 -18.83 -5.57
CA LEU A 526 -11.55 -18.95 -6.98
C LEU A 526 -10.78 -20.24 -7.26
N ALA A 527 -9.78 -20.59 -6.43
CA ALA A 527 -9.04 -21.84 -6.59
C ALA A 527 -9.96 -23.07 -6.55
N THR A 528 -10.91 -23.08 -5.61
CA THR A 528 -11.89 -24.16 -5.47
C THR A 528 -12.82 -24.20 -6.68
N GLU A 529 -13.29 -23.05 -7.16
CA GLU A 529 -14.15 -22.94 -8.33
C GLU A 529 -13.43 -23.42 -9.60
N LEU A 530 -12.18 -23.01 -9.83
CA LEU A 530 -11.36 -23.44 -10.97
C LEU A 530 -11.21 -24.96 -11.02
N VAL A 531 -10.86 -25.58 -9.89
CA VAL A 531 -10.67 -27.04 -9.81
C VAL A 531 -12.01 -27.77 -9.98
N ASN A 532 -13.07 -27.32 -9.31
CA ASN A 532 -14.40 -27.95 -9.39
C ASN A 532 -15.02 -27.83 -10.78
N SER A 533 -14.64 -26.80 -11.55
CA SER A 533 -15.07 -26.63 -12.94
C SER A 533 -14.18 -27.34 -13.94
N GLY A 534 -13.29 -28.22 -13.48
CA GLY A 534 -12.48 -29.09 -14.31
C GLY A 534 -11.20 -28.49 -14.86
N LEU A 535 -10.75 -27.30 -14.36
CA LEU A 535 -9.43 -26.81 -14.72
C LEU A 535 -8.36 -27.71 -14.07
N PRO A 536 -7.38 -28.22 -14.82
CA PRO A 536 -6.30 -29.00 -14.23
C PRO A 536 -5.61 -28.28 -13.09
N ILE A 537 -5.41 -28.97 -11.95
CA ILE A 537 -4.92 -28.35 -10.70
C ILE A 537 -3.57 -27.65 -10.86
N HIS A 538 -2.72 -28.13 -11.76
CA HIS A 538 -1.42 -27.53 -12.03
C HIS A 538 -1.54 -26.20 -12.77
N ILE A 539 -2.53 -26.07 -13.66
CA ILE A 539 -2.82 -24.80 -14.35
C ILE A 539 -3.40 -23.80 -13.37
N GLY A 540 -4.35 -24.22 -12.52
CA GLY A 540 -4.87 -23.39 -11.44
C GLY A 540 -3.78 -22.94 -10.47
N ALA A 541 -2.83 -23.81 -10.12
CA ALA A 541 -1.68 -23.47 -9.29
C ALA A 541 -0.76 -22.46 -9.96
N ALA A 542 -0.51 -22.58 -11.25
CA ALA A 542 0.29 -21.61 -12.02
C ALA A 542 -0.37 -20.23 -12.07
N LEU A 543 -1.67 -20.15 -12.37
CA LEU A 543 -2.45 -18.92 -12.38
C LEU A 543 -2.41 -18.20 -11.01
N LEU A 544 -2.47 -18.99 -9.94
CA LEU A 544 -2.42 -18.47 -8.57
C LEU A 544 -1.00 -18.22 -8.06
N GLY A 545 0.06 -18.67 -8.76
CA GLY A 545 1.45 -18.53 -8.33
C GLY A 545 1.74 -19.33 -7.06
N HIS A 546 1.26 -20.57 -6.97
CA HIS A 546 1.58 -21.49 -5.88
C HIS A 546 2.90 -22.22 -6.16
N LEU A 547 3.93 -21.99 -5.34
CA LEU A 547 5.28 -22.52 -5.57
C LEU A 547 5.48 -24.00 -5.24
N ASN A 548 4.53 -24.67 -4.59
CA ASN A 548 4.73 -25.97 -3.97
C ASN A 548 4.30 -27.15 -4.84
N LEU A 549 4.86 -27.22 -6.03
CA LEU A 549 4.91 -28.48 -6.77
C LEU A 549 6.32 -28.65 -7.29
N GLN A 550 7.09 -29.55 -6.70
CA GLN A 550 8.47 -29.91 -7.12
C GLN A 550 8.56 -30.37 -8.60
N THR A 551 7.45 -30.37 -9.29
CA THR A 551 7.30 -30.73 -10.69
C THR A 551 7.34 -29.54 -11.66
N THR A 552 7.66 -28.32 -11.19
CA THR A 552 7.54 -27.08 -11.97
C THR A 552 8.53 -26.91 -13.11
N ARG A 553 9.52 -27.78 -13.24
CA ARG A 553 10.41 -27.72 -14.42
C ARG A 553 9.72 -27.96 -15.76
N GLY A 554 8.56 -28.65 -15.75
CA GLY A 554 7.74 -28.89 -16.94
C GLY A 554 6.65 -27.84 -17.23
N TYR A 555 6.36 -26.96 -16.27
CA TYR A 555 5.20 -26.04 -16.37
C TYR A 555 5.48 -24.74 -17.11
N VAL A 556 6.74 -24.34 -17.24
CA VAL A 556 7.12 -23.19 -18.09
C VAL A 556 6.71 -23.43 -19.56
N ALA A 557 6.62 -24.70 -19.98
CA ALA A 557 6.13 -25.08 -21.31
C ALA A 557 4.59 -25.11 -21.45
N VAL A 558 3.85 -25.14 -20.35
CA VAL A 558 2.38 -25.24 -20.33
C VAL A 558 1.70 -23.85 -20.28
N PHE A 559 2.47 -22.78 -20.09
CA PHE A 559 1.94 -21.41 -20.05
C PHE A 559 1.52 -20.87 -21.42
N ASN A 560 1.63 -21.67 -22.48
CA ASN A 560 1.27 -21.32 -23.85
C ASN A 560 -0.25 -21.47 -24.07
N GLU A 561 -0.65 -21.59 -25.30
CA GLU A 561 -2.01 -21.72 -25.80
C GLU A 561 -2.94 -22.65 -24.95
N ASP A 562 -2.37 -23.67 -24.29
CA ASP A 562 -3.15 -24.62 -23.48
C ASP A 562 -3.74 -23.99 -22.22
N VAL A 563 -3.01 -23.10 -21.51
CA VAL A 563 -3.55 -22.39 -20.34
C VAL A 563 -4.66 -21.46 -20.77
N VAL A 564 -4.43 -20.69 -21.83
CA VAL A 564 -5.43 -19.75 -22.36
C VAL A 564 -6.68 -20.52 -22.79
N ARG A 565 -6.54 -21.60 -23.55
CA ARG A 565 -7.63 -22.45 -24.04
C ARG A 565 -8.43 -23.08 -22.89
N HIS A 566 -7.76 -23.69 -21.90
CA HIS A 566 -8.43 -24.30 -20.75
C HIS A 566 -9.11 -23.26 -19.85
N TYR A 567 -8.49 -22.11 -19.66
CA TYR A 567 -9.08 -21.03 -18.88
C TYR A 567 -10.30 -20.41 -19.59
N GLN A 568 -10.21 -20.20 -20.90
CA GLN A 568 -11.37 -19.74 -21.68
C GLN A 568 -12.52 -20.77 -21.67
N GLY A 569 -12.22 -22.06 -21.85
CA GLY A 569 -13.23 -23.11 -21.74
C GLY A 569 -13.87 -23.21 -20.35
N PHE A 570 -13.15 -22.84 -19.29
CA PHE A 570 -13.71 -22.66 -17.96
C PHE A 570 -14.61 -21.43 -17.88
N LEU A 571 -14.17 -20.29 -18.39
CA LEU A 571 -14.98 -19.07 -18.41
C LEU A 571 -16.26 -19.23 -19.19
N ASP A 572 -16.22 -19.94 -20.33
CA ASP A 572 -17.40 -20.22 -21.14
C ASP A 572 -18.41 -21.11 -20.40
N ARG A 573 -17.95 -22.13 -19.70
CA ARG A 573 -18.82 -22.97 -18.84
C ARG A 573 -19.39 -22.16 -17.67
N ARG A 574 -18.60 -21.27 -17.08
CA ARG A 574 -19.06 -20.36 -16.03
C ARG A 574 -20.13 -19.40 -16.53
N ARG A 575 -19.98 -18.90 -17.77
CA ARG A 575 -20.99 -18.06 -18.44
C ARG A 575 -22.30 -18.80 -18.66
N GLN A 576 -22.24 -20.08 -19.10
CA GLN A 576 -23.42 -20.88 -19.29
C GLN A 576 -24.20 -21.16 -18.00
N ALA A 577 -23.55 -21.11 -16.85
CA ALA A 577 -24.15 -21.37 -15.55
C ALA A 577 -24.74 -20.13 -14.85
N ARG A 578 -24.68 -18.93 -15.47
CA ARG A 578 -25.11 -17.66 -14.88
C ARG A 578 -26.00 -16.84 -15.83
N PRO A 579 -26.83 -15.89 -15.32
CA PRO A 579 -27.70 -15.05 -16.15
C PRO A 579 -26.90 -14.23 -17.18
N THR A 580 -27.44 -14.08 -18.37
CA THR A 580 -26.82 -13.47 -19.56
C THR A 580 -26.46 -11.99 -19.40
N ASP A 581 -27.13 -11.28 -18.49
CA ASP A 581 -26.97 -9.82 -18.31
C ASP A 581 -25.64 -9.40 -17.69
N GLU A 582 -24.90 -10.34 -17.08
CA GLU A 582 -23.59 -10.08 -16.48
C GLU A 582 -22.41 -10.16 -17.49
N TYR A 583 -22.65 -10.67 -18.71
CA TYR A 583 -21.58 -11.17 -19.60
C TYR A 583 -21.66 -10.61 -21.03
N ARG A 584 -21.70 -9.28 -21.17
CA ARG A 584 -21.54 -8.72 -22.52
C ARG A 584 -20.07 -8.73 -22.95
N PRO A 585 -19.76 -9.03 -24.22
CA PRO A 585 -18.42 -8.85 -24.74
C PRO A 585 -18.01 -7.37 -24.64
N VAL A 586 -16.71 -7.12 -24.44
CA VAL A 586 -16.14 -5.78 -24.50
C VAL A 586 -16.40 -5.25 -25.91
N THR A 587 -17.04 -4.08 -26.03
CA THR A 587 -17.31 -3.46 -27.30
C THR A 587 -16.05 -2.82 -27.88
N GLU A 588 -15.96 -2.77 -29.20
CA GLU A 588 -14.84 -2.15 -29.90
C GLU A 588 -14.58 -0.67 -29.48
N PRO A 589 -15.59 0.17 -29.24
CA PRO A 589 -15.38 1.52 -28.70
C PRO A 589 -14.83 1.55 -27.27
N GLU A 590 -15.20 0.60 -26.41
CA GLU A 590 -14.63 0.47 -25.06
C GLU A 590 -13.17 0.03 -25.12
N TRP A 591 -12.84 -0.84 -26.08
CA TRP A 591 -11.49 -1.28 -26.35
C TRP A 591 -10.62 -0.15 -26.91
N LEU A 592 -11.10 0.57 -27.91
CA LEU A 592 -10.41 1.74 -28.49
C LEU A 592 -10.17 2.84 -27.44
N GLY A 593 -11.17 3.17 -26.64
CA GLY A 593 -11.01 4.15 -25.55
C GLY A 593 -10.04 3.69 -24.45
N PHE A 594 -9.85 2.38 -24.31
CA PHE A 594 -8.84 1.80 -23.44
C PHE A 594 -7.44 1.86 -24.09
N GLU A 595 -7.33 1.51 -25.37
CA GLU A 595 -6.08 1.59 -26.14
C GLU A 595 -5.54 3.01 -26.26
N GLU A 596 -6.39 3.99 -26.56
CA GLU A 596 -6.01 5.41 -26.62
C GLU A 596 -5.39 5.89 -25.31
N HIS A 597 -5.83 5.35 -24.15
CA HIS A 597 -5.21 5.63 -22.87
C HIS A 597 -3.81 5.00 -22.72
N PHE A 598 -3.55 3.89 -23.41
CA PHE A 598 -2.29 3.13 -23.36
C PHE A 598 -1.33 3.42 -24.50
N ASP A 599 -1.57 4.44 -25.31
CA ASP A 599 -0.59 4.86 -26.30
C ASP A 599 0.68 5.32 -25.57
N GLN A 600 1.53 4.33 -25.31
CA GLN A 600 2.74 4.49 -24.53
C GLN A 600 3.78 5.23 -25.37
N ARG A 601 4.36 6.25 -24.81
CA ARG A 601 5.51 6.93 -25.38
C ARG A 601 6.63 5.91 -25.60
N LYS A 602 6.90 5.58 -26.87
CA LYS A 602 8.07 4.78 -27.23
C LYS A 602 9.32 5.64 -27.04
N VAL A 603 10.27 5.17 -26.24
CA VAL A 603 11.59 5.79 -26.08
C VAL A 603 12.64 4.81 -26.61
N GLU A 604 13.83 5.34 -26.98
CA GLU A 604 14.91 4.55 -27.59
C GLU A 604 15.17 3.20 -26.92
N LEU A 605 15.18 3.18 -25.58
CA LEU A 605 15.54 1.98 -24.83
C LEU A 605 14.37 1.02 -24.53
N GLY A 606 13.11 1.42 -24.82
CA GLY A 606 11.96 0.58 -24.51
C GLY A 606 10.65 1.33 -24.40
N GLY A 607 9.76 0.87 -23.53
CA GLY A 607 8.47 1.49 -23.25
C GLY A 607 8.53 2.44 -22.05
N CYS A 608 7.97 3.64 -22.20
CA CYS A 608 7.78 4.57 -21.10
C CYS A 608 6.39 4.34 -20.47
N GLY A 609 6.34 4.19 -19.14
CA GLY A 609 5.08 4.04 -18.42
C GLY A 609 4.24 5.32 -18.28
N ARG A 610 4.67 6.44 -18.91
CA ARG A 610 3.89 7.68 -18.95
C ARG A 610 2.96 7.71 -20.16
N PRO A 611 1.76 8.27 -20.01
CA PRO A 611 0.87 8.52 -21.14
C PRO A 611 1.56 9.43 -22.19
N TYR A 612 1.23 9.22 -23.45
CA TYR A 612 1.68 10.06 -24.55
C TYR A 612 1.28 11.52 -24.30
N SER A 613 2.11 12.48 -24.72
CA SER A 613 1.91 13.93 -24.56
C SER A 613 1.93 14.49 -23.11
N THR A 614 2.22 13.70 -22.07
CA THR A 614 2.38 14.26 -20.71
C THR A 614 3.78 14.83 -20.51
N PRO A 615 3.95 15.99 -19.82
CA PRO A 615 5.26 16.55 -19.54
C PRO A 615 6.08 15.61 -18.68
N CYS A 616 7.37 15.44 -19.02
CA CYS A 616 8.26 14.51 -18.33
C CYS A 616 9.36 15.27 -17.57
N GLN A 617 9.42 15.10 -16.26
CA GLN A 617 10.51 15.64 -15.42
C GLN A 617 11.88 15.00 -15.71
N HIS A 618 11.89 13.82 -16.37
CA HIS A 618 13.08 13.08 -16.74
C HIS A 618 13.30 13.06 -18.25
N GLU A 619 12.81 14.06 -18.96
CA GLU A 619 13.05 14.17 -20.40
C GLU A 619 14.55 14.14 -20.64
N HIS A 620 15.00 13.27 -21.55
CA HIS A 620 16.41 12.95 -21.81
C HIS A 620 17.18 12.22 -20.68
N ALA A 621 16.55 11.94 -19.54
CA ALA A 621 17.17 11.18 -18.43
C ALA A 621 16.44 9.86 -18.13
N CYS A 622 16.00 9.17 -19.18
CA CYS A 622 15.23 7.91 -19.09
C CYS A 622 15.94 6.81 -18.27
N LEU A 623 17.25 6.77 -18.29
CA LEU A 623 18.05 5.81 -17.50
C LEU A 623 17.86 5.96 -15.98
N ARG A 624 17.57 7.17 -15.49
CA ARG A 624 17.30 7.44 -14.07
C ARG A 624 15.82 7.25 -13.72
N CYS A 625 14.95 7.12 -14.72
CA CYS A 625 13.50 7.12 -14.52
C CYS A 625 12.99 5.73 -14.09
N PRO A 626 12.24 5.60 -12.99
CA PRO A 626 11.66 4.32 -12.57
C PRO A 626 10.59 3.80 -13.54
N MET A 627 10.05 4.68 -14.40
CA MET A 627 8.95 4.37 -15.32
C MET A 627 9.40 3.72 -16.64
N ILE A 628 10.69 3.63 -16.90
CA ILE A 628 11.18 2.98 -18.12
C ILE A 628 11.18 1.45 -17.96
N ASN A 629 10.59 0.77 -18.94
CA ASN A 629 10.68 -0.67 -19.11
C ASN A 629 11.64 -0.94 -20.30
N ILE A 630 12.85 -1.35 -19.97
CA ILE A 630 13.91 -1.54 -20.98
C ILE A 630 13.65 -2.85 -21.74
N ASN A 631 13.64 -2.74 -23.08
CA ASN A 631 13.54 -3.92 -23.93
C ASN A 631 14.83 -4.75 -23.84
N PRO A 632 14.78 -6.07 -23.56
CA PRO A 632 15.96 -6.92 -23.53
C PRO A 632 16.83 -6.90 -24.79
N ARG A 633 16.24 -6.61 -25.95
CA ARG A 633 16.99 -6.43 -27.23
C ARG A 633 17.92 -5.22 -27.22
N MET A 634 17.73 -4.29 -26.28
CA MET A 634 18.55 -3.08 -26.13
C MET A 634 19.76 -3.28 -25.21
N LEU A 635 20.01 -4.49 -24.72
CA LEU A 635 21.19 -4.79 -23.89
C LEU A 635 22.51 -4.36 -24.53
N PRO A 636 22.77 -4.61 -25.84
CA PRO A 636 24.01 -4.11 -26.49
C PRO A 636 24.11 -2.58 -26.43
N ARG A 637 23.00 -1.88 -26.65
CA ARG A 637 22.96 -0.41 -26.58
C ARG A 637 23.21 0.10 -25.15
N LEU A 638 22.76 -0.63 -24.13
CA LEU A 638 23.11 -0.31 -22.75
C LEU A 638 24.60 -0.47 -22.47
N ASP A 639 25.22 -1.49 -23.01
CA ASP A 639 26.68 -1.69 -22.84
C ASP A 639 27.50 -0.55 -23.50
N GLU A 640 27.06 -0.04 -24.68
CA GLU A 640 27.62 1.16 -25.31
C GLU A 640 27.49 2.41 -24.42
N ILE A 641 26.30 2.63 -23.86
CA ILE A 641 26.02 3.78 -22.98
C ILE A 641 26.89 3.72 -21.71
N GLU A 642 27.15 2.52 -21.15
CA GLU A 642 28.05 2.39 -20.01
C GLU A 642 29.48 2.81 -20.34
N VAL A 643 29.96 2.42 -21.50
CA VAL A 643 31.31 2.82 -21.96
C VAL A 643 31.42 4.34 -22.08
N ASP A 644 30.41 4.98 -22.68
CA ASP A 644 30.34 6.46 -22.79
C ASP A 644 30.31 7.15 -21.43
N LEU A 645 29.48 6.65 -20.52
CA LEU A 645 29.38 7.20 -19.15
C LEU A 645 30.68 7.06 -18.38
N LEU A 646 31.40 5.95 -18.54
CA LEU A 646 32.72 5.73 -17.92
C LEU A 646 33.78 6.66 -18.50
N ALA A 647 33.78 6.88 -19.85
CA ALA A 647 34.66 7.83 -20.49
C ALA A 647 34.40 9.27 -20.05
N ARG A 648 33.12 9.66 -19.91
CA ARG A 648 32.73 10.97 -19.37
C ARG A 648 33.16 11.12 -17.91
N ARG A 649 32.98 10.08 -17.10
CA ARG A 649 33.42 10.06 -15.71
C ARG A 649 34.93 10.30 -15.57
N ALA A 650 35.73 9.60 -16.37
CA ALA A 650 37.19 9.76 -16.37
C ALA A 650 37.59 11.20 -16.77
N ARG A 651 36.89 11.81 -17.74
CA ARG A 651 37.14 13.21 -18.11
C ARG A 651 36.77 14.15 -16.97
N ALA A 652 35.60 13.98 -16.34
CA ALA A 652 35.14 14.82 -15.22
C ALA A 652 36.08 14.70 -14.01
N GLU A 653 36.69 13.53 -13.79
CA GLU A 653 37.68 13.30 -12.76
C GLU A 653 39.01 14.03 -13.08
N ALA A 654 39.48 13.98 -14.33
CA ALA A 654 40.66 14.70 -14.77
C ALA A 654 40.51 16.21 -14.71
N GLU A 655 39.31 16.72 -14.96
CA GLU A 655 38.98 18.17 -14.95
C GLU A 655 38.52 18.68 -13.56
N GLY A 656 38.34 17.78 -12.57
CA GLY A 656 37.95 18.13 -11.21
C GLY A 656 36.49 18.56 -11.06
N TRP A 657 35.58 18.11 -11.93
CA TRP A 657 34.16 18.49 -11.94
C TRP A 657 33.35 17.64 -10.95
N LEU A 658 33.42 17.96 -9.67
CA LEU A 658 32.83 17.16 -8.59
C LEU A 658 31.33 16.93 -8.74
N GLY A 659 30.55 17.96 -9.13
CA GLY A 659 29.11 17.83 -9.34
C GLY A 659 28.73 16.93 -10.51
N GLU A 660 29.55 16.89 -11.57
CA GLU A 660 29.36 15.99 -12.71
C GLU A 660 29.73 14.55 -12.33
N LEU A 661 30.78 14.34 -11.52
CA LEU A 661 31.15 13.05 -10.97
C LEU A 661 30.03 12.43 -10.16
N GLU A 662 29.45 13.17 -9.20
CA GLU A 662 28.33 12.70 -8.41
C GLU A 662 27.11 12.35 -9.29
N GLY A 663 26.79 13.18 -10.27
CA GLY A 663 25.71 12.96 -11.21
C GLY A 663 25.92 11.71 -12.09
N ILE A 664 27.15 11.48 -12.57
CA ILE A 664 27.49 10.31 -13.37
C ILE A 664 27.51 9.04 -12.51
N ASP A 665 28.04 9.08 -11.30
CA ASP A 665 28.10 7.96 -10.37
C ASP A 665 26.70 7.51 -9.95
N LEU A 666 25.79 8.44 -9.68
CA LEU A 666 24.39 8.16 -9.43
C LEU A 666 23.73 7.52 -10.67
N THR A 667 24.02 8.05 -11.86
CA THR A 667 23.48 7.52 -13.11
C THR A 667 23.98 6.09 -13.36
N LEU A 668 25.27 5.83 -13.17
CA LEU A 668 25.87 4.51 -13.33
C LEU A 668 25.28 3.50 -12.34
N SER A 669 25.03 3.90 -11.10
CA SER A 669 24.44 3.02 -10.10
C SER A 669 23.02 2.57 -10.49
N LEU A 670 22.16 3.53 -10.84
CA LEU A 670 20.78 3.25 -11.30
C LEU A 670 20.75 2.49 -12.63
N PHE A 671 21.65 2.83 -13.52
CA PHE A 671 21.84 2.18 -14.80
C PHE A 671 22.22 0.69 -14.65
N ARG A 672 23.21 0.38 -13.82
CA ARG A 672 23.65 -1.00 -13.56
C ARG A 672 22.56 -1.83 -12.95
N GLN A 673 21.82 -1.28 -12.01
CA GLN A 673 20.65 -1.93 -11.42
C GLN A 673 19.61 -2.31 -12.50
N LYS A 674 19.29 -1.39 -13.40
CA LYS A 674 18.32 -1.63 -14.48
C LYS A 674 18.86 -2.63 -15.51
N ARG A 675 20.14 -2.52 -15.90
CA ARG A 675 20.77 -3.48 -16.80
C ARG A 675 20.75 -4.89 -16.22
N ASP A 676 21.06 -5.04 -14.95
CA ASP A 676 21.04 -6.35 -14.29
C ASP A 676 19.62 -6.90 -14.19
N GLN A 677 18.64 -6.05 -13.95
CA GLN A 677 17.24 -6.42 -14.03
C GLN A 677 16.85 -6.87 -15.43
N THR A 678 17.24 -6.13 -16.46
CA THR A 678 16.96 -6.47 -17.87
C THR A 678 17.69 -7.75 -18.30
N ARG A 679 18.94 -7.95 -17.85
CA ARG A 679 19.69 -9.19 -18.08
C ARG A 679 19.04 -10.40 -17.39
N ARG A 680 18.49 -10.22 -16.19
CA ARG A 680 17.71 -11.28 -15.53
C ARG A 680 16.44 -11.60 -16.31
N LEU A 681 15.72 -10.58 -16.77
CA LEU A 681 14.54 -10.74 -17.62
C LEU A 681 14.87 -11.41 -18.95
N ALA A 682 16.04 -11.12 -19.56
CA ALA A 682 16.49 -11.75 -20.78
C ALA A 682 16.90 -13.23 -20.60
N ARG A 683 17.37 -13.60 -19.41
CA ARG A 683 17.75 -15.00 -19.05
C ARG A 683 16.56 -15.86 -18.62
N VAL A 684 15.55 -15.22 -18.10
CA VAL A 684 14.23 -15.84 -18.06
C VAL A 684 13.86 -15.97 -19.53
N ALA A 685 13.99 -17.20 -20.08
CA ALA A 685 13.60 -17.46 -21.45
C ALA A 685 12.28 -16.76 -21.68
N PRO A 686 12.15 -15.89 -22.71
CA PRO A 686 10.87 -15.27 -22.99
C PRO A 686 9.93 -16.46 -23.02
N VAL A 687 8.93 -16.45 -22.13
CA VAL A 687 7.82 -17.37 -22.28
C VAL A 687 7.33 -16.98 -23.65
N ASP A 688 7.65 -17.81 -24.63
CA ASP A 688 7.16 -17.58 -25.97
C ASP A 688 5.66 -17.80 -25.87
N LEU A 689 4.96 -16.68 -25.64
CA LEU A 689 3.49 -16.66 -25.59
C LEU A 689 2.91 -16.91 -26.98
N GLY A 690 3.76 -17.31 -27.95
CA GLY A 690 3.35 -17.47 -29.32
C GLY A 690 2.93 -16.15 -29.97
N ILE A 691 3.41 -15.00 -29.44
CA ILE A 691 3.19 -13.72 -30.09
C ILE A 691 4.07 -13.72 -31.33
N PRO A 692 3.50 -13.82 -32.57
CA PRO A 692 4.27 -13.64 -33.76
C PRO A 692 4.89 -12.23 -33.65
N GLY A 693 6.20 -12.11 -33.77
CA GLY A 693 6.80 -10.81 -34.03
C GLY A 693 6.04 -10.22 -35.22
N ILE A 694 5.64 -8.95 -35.14
CA ILE A 694 4.97 -8.24 -36.23
C ILE A 694 5.86 -8.48 -37.45
N ALA A 695 5.43 -9.39 -38.34
CA ALA A 695 6.06 -9.51 -39.64
C ALA A 695 5.87 -8.14 -40.31
N PRO A 696 6.93 -7.54 -40.87
CA PRO A 696 6.76 -6.33 -41.63
C PRO A 696 5.70 -6.62 -42.72
N PRO A 697 4.82 -5.65 -43.01
CA PRO A 697 3.82 -5.84 -44.06
C PRO A 697 4.52 -6.30 -45.31
N LEU A 698 4.07 -7.38 -45.90
CA LEU A 698 4.51 -7.84 -47.22
C LEU A 698 4.37 -6.68 -48.18
N PRO A 699 5.38 -6.33 -49.00
CA PRO A 699 5.25 -5.30 -49.98
C PRO A 699 4.06 -5.63 -50.89
N ASP A 700 3.20 -4.65 -51.04
CA ASP A 700 2.02 -4.70 -51.96
C ASP A 700 2.47 -5.20 -53.34
N SER A 701 2.12 -6.42 -53.67
CA SER A 701 2.24 -6.95 -55.01
C SER A 701 1.08 -6.41 -55.87
N ARG A 702 1.06 -5.10 -56.07
CA ARG A 702 0.32 -4.45 -57.12
C ARG A 702 1.31 -3.80 -58.07
N ASP A 703 1.90 -4.64 -58.90
CA ASP A 703 2.29 -4.24 -60.25
C ASP A 703 2.39 -5.50 -61.09
N GLY A 704 1.51 -5.60 -62.02
CA GLY A 704 1.41 -6.72 -62.95
C GLY A 704 0.28 -6.50 -63.91
N SER A 705 0.48 -5.48 -64.74
CA SER A 705 -0.19 -5.24 -66.00
C SER A 705 -0.47 -6.50 -66.83
N LEU A 706 -1.61 -6.56 -67.35
CA LEU A 706 -2.21 -6.96 -68.62
C LEU A 706 -3.48 -7.76 -68.41
#